data_b514aefb992b9999fa0e8b2ae841097c
#
_entry.id   b514aefb992b9999fa0e8b2ae841097c
#
_cell.length_a   1.000
_cell.length_b   1.000
_cell.length_c   1.000
_cell.angle_alpha   90.00
_cell.angle_beta   90.00
_cell.angle_gamma   90.00
#
_symmetry.space_group_name_H-M   'P 1'
#
loop_
_entity.id
_entity.type
_entity.pdbx_description
1 polymer ?
#
loop_
_entity_poly.entity_id
_entity_poly.type
_entity_poly.pdbx_seq_one_letter_code
_entity_poly.pdbx_strand_id
1 'polypeptide(L)'
;MMGDILFKLNEVQLDRSGDGFKNYFAFAWQYKHEDGIMFRGMQHPYGDLLAYADGQPLMTMLLIGLKKIGLDFSGYELLLVQGLPILSMAAGFYFLHKIIRHYEVSRWWSIITVIACVMLSPQVYRFNAHYALGYLFCFPSIWYLYIRYTSGRLSVISYTSITSIALLAYAYLHPYHLLIGSSFLIGIFIVRLFYKKVDWSHLISGLLPIILYLVINYLIDPYSDRPQNPWGAWHYKTELSDLLPFYGWFTKLFSSTVILRNAYHEGYSYLGILMFLIPILFFYRRRKNSSNAIKTPTVAICSSLLLLSFSMGLHIFITDHKNLDWISALKQFRALGRFAWPFYYVCFISLSIYFYKKISPIQSKIIKISLFSFVMIMWMIDGLYYSKKFRKNMNQYKAPNELYTNLEINNAIYEKIDINDYQAILPLPVSMEGAEKLTPSDNWFTKTQGIPYAYQTGLPIIGAYMSRTSLSRIMKQYQMGSSEYVKKAIIADLPNNKNLITLIAKEDKNLYEDIIKKSTLLGETNYTLAYSTSIEALSKVNYIEVDNLPTTETAVLYNNYSDQNNKGLFSDGKIKVNNSVLLADIDISDYRNDTLTLSTWYRIDSNHSSVPHFRISITDDKQNTISDIHYRDLNMKRMEIIDNWVQIKKDVIISQYASQIKWTVTAENLYLDHTLITDKHKLFWYKLSDSYMIYNHYIVPSKNTNIDTEN
;
A
#
# COMPACT_ATOMS: atom_id res chain seq x y z
N MET A 1 16.20 -20.65 8.38
CA MET A 1 15.03 -19.77 8.21
C MET A 1 13.96 -20.41 7.34
N MET A 2 14.20 -20.65 6.09
CA MET A 2 13.21 -21.11 5.11
C MET A 2 13.05 -22.64 5.05
N GLY A 3 14.07 -23.41 5.48
CA GLY A 3 14.01 -24.88 5.47
C GLY A 3 13.70 -25.44 4.08
N ASP A 4 12.80 -26.43 4.04
CA ASP A 4 12.40 -27.13 2.80
C ASP A 4 11.74 -26.23 1.74
N ILE A 5 11.21 -25.06 2.15
CA ILE A 5 10.57 -24.11 1.23
C ILE A 5 11.57 -23.59 0.20
N LEU A 6 12.86 -23.50 0.56
CA LEU A 6 13.90 -23.04 -0.36
C LEU A 6 14.01 -23.90 -1.63
N PHE A 7 13.64 -25.18 -1.54
CA PHE A 7 13.62 -26.12 -2.65
C PHE A 7 12.27 -26.17 -3.39
N LYS A 8 11.27 -25.42 -2.90
CA LYS A 8 9.90 -25.40 -3.42
C LYS A 8 9.45 -23.99 -3.78
N LEU A 9 10.38 -23.10 -4.11
CA LEU A 9 10.06 -21.69 -4.41
C LEU A 9 9.16 -21.49 -5.63
N ASN A 10 9.00 -22.48 -6.50
CA ASN A 10 8.03 -22.42 -7.60
C ASN A 10 6.68 -23.05 -7.25
N GLU A 11 6.64 -23.86 -6.20
CA GLU A 11 5.42 -24.57 -5.78
C GLU A 11 4.68 -23.84 -4.65
N VAL A 12 5.45 -23.08 -3.83
CA VAL A 12 4.96 -22.46 -2.60
C VAL A 12 5.19 -20.95 -2.63
N GLN A 13 4.10 -20.21 -2.63
CA GLN A 13 4.12 -18.76 -2.43
C GLN A 13 4.37 -18.45 -0.95
N LEU A 14 5.36 -17.59 -0.66
CA LEU A 14 5.76 -17.26 0.71
C LEU A 14 4.71 -16.45 1.46
N ASP A 15 3.94 -15.64 0.75
CA ASP A 15 2.86 -14.84 1.31
C ASP A 15 1.68 -14.73 0.33
N ARG A 16 0.55 -15.28 0.76
CA ARG A 16 -0.74 -15.17 0.10
C ARG A 16 -1.49 -13.89 0.47
N SER A 17 -1.07 -13.20 1.55
CA SER A 17 -1.74 -11.99 1.98
C SER A 17 -1.58 -10.88 0.94
N GLY A 18 -2.59 -10.04 0.84
CA GLY A 18 -2.68 -8.82 0.07
C GLY A 18 -1.52 -8.51 -0.87
N ASP A 19 -0.49 -7.83 -0.37
CA ASP A 19 0.63 -7.35 -1.17
C ASP A 19 1.49 -8.47 -1.80
N GLY A 20 1.68 -9.58 -1.13
CA GLY A 20 2.48 -10.69 -1.67
C GLY A 20 1.84 -11.32 -2.91
N PHE A 21 0.52 -11.48 -2.91
CA PHE A 21 -0.24 -12.02 -4.04
C PHE A 21 -0.27 -11.03 -5.21
N LYS A 22 -0.51 -9.74 -4.92
CA LYS A 22 -0.44 -8.66 -5.91
C LYS A 22 0.91 -8.59 -6.61
N ASN A 23 2.00 -8.57 -5.84
CA ASN A 23 3.36 -8.44 -6.39
C ASN A 23 3.71 -9.62 -7.29
N TYR A 24 3.30 -10.83 -6.90
CA TYR A 24 3.48 -12.01 -7.72
C TYR A 24 2.66 -11.91 -9.03
N PHE A 25 1.39 -11.57 -8.94
CA PHE A 25 0.54 -11.43 -10.13
C PHE A 25 1.08 -10.36 -11.08
N ALA A 26 1.42 -9.17 -10.59
CA ALA A 26 1.94 -8.09 -11.42
C ALA A 26 3.22 -8.50 -12.17
N PHE A 27 4.14 -9.15 -11.48
CA PHE A 27 5.38 -9.66 -12.08
C PHE A 27 5.11 -10.75 -13.12
N ALA A 28 4.29 -11.75 -12.77
CA ALA A 28 3.98 -12.91 -13.61
C ALA A 28 3.19 -12.53 -14.85
N TRP A 29 2.17 -11.68 -14.70
CA TRP A 29 1.39 -11.13 -15.80
C TRP A 29 2.27 -10.39 -16.80
N GLN A 30 3.09 -9.44 -16.28
CA GLN A 30 3.96 -8.63 -17.13
C GLN A 30 4.93 -9.50 -17.93
N TYR A 31 5.52 -10.50 -17.29
CA TYR A 31 6.44 -11.41 -17.94
C TYR A 31 5.78 -12.29 -19.03
N LYS A 32 4.53 -12.71 -18.78
CA LYS A 32 3.82 -13.64 -19.68
C LYS A 32 3.10 -12.91 -20.83
N HIS A 33 2.43 -11.78 -20.54
CA HIS A 33 1.46 -11.17 -21.46
C HIS A 33 1.86 -9.81 -22.01
N GLU A 34 2.91 -9.15 -21.49
CA GLU A 34 3.29 -7.79 -21.84
C GLU A 34 4.76 -7.68 -22.25
N ASP A 35 5.07 -6.64 -23.04
CA ASP A 35 6.42 -6.40 -23.56
C ASP A 35 7.07 -5.11 -23.04
N GLY A 36 6.33 -4.24 -22.38
CA GLY A 36 6.75 -2.91 -22.01
C GLY A 36 6.66 -2.64 -20.51
N ILE A 37 6.73 -1.36 -20.12
CA ILE A 37 6.67 -0.89 -18.73
C ILE A 37 5.24 -0.65 -18.25
N MET A 38 4.27 -0.68 -19.15
CA MET A 38 2.84 -0.57 -18.83
C MET A 38 2.32 -1.93 -18.42
N PHE A 39 1.67 -1.99 -17.28
CA PHE A 39 0.99 -3.16 -16.74
C PHE A 39 -0.51 -3.03 -17.01
N ARG A 40 -1.07 -3.93 -17.83
CA ARG A 40 -2.47 -3.94 -18.19
C ARG A 40 -3.28 -5.08 -17.59
N GLY A 41 -2.67 -5.90 -16.75
CA GLY A 41 -3.35 -6.99 -16.05
C GLY A 41 -4.44 -6.54 -15.09
N MET A 42 -4.40 -5.28 -14.68
CA MET A 42 -5.44 -4.61 -13.87
C MET A 42 -5.78 -3.25 -14.47
N GLN A 43 -6.81 -2.61 -13.94
CA GLN A 43 -7.32 -1.31 -14.39
C GLN A 43 -7.76 -1.29 -15.85
N HIS A 44 -8.30 -2.39 -16.36
CA HIS A 44 -8.84 -2.37 -17.73
C HIS A 44 -9.91 -1.27 -17.90
N PRO A 45 -9.90 -0.49 -19.00
CA PRO A 45 -9.02 -0.58 -20.18
C PRO A 45 -7.71 0.23 -20.07
N TYR A 46 -7.44 0.89 -18.99
CA TYR A 46 -6.39 1.91 -18.86
C TYR A 46 -5.00 1.33 -18.65
N GLY A 47 -4.86 0.37 -17.73
CA GLY A 47 -3.57 -0.07 -17.22
C GLY A 47 -2.86 0.98 -16.37
N ASP A 48 -1.63 0.68 -15.94
CA ASP A 48 -0.78 1.62 -15.20
C ASP A 48 0.70 1.23 -15.35
N LEU A 49 1.62 2.07 -14.86
CA LEU A 49 3.03 1.72 -14.82
C LEU A 49 3.27 0.53 -13.87
N LEU A 50 4.07 -0.43 -14.31
CA LEU A 50 4.45 -1.62 -13.53
C LEU A 50 5.04 -1.29 -12.15
N ALA A 51 5.69 -0.13 -12.03
CA ALA A 51 6.25 0.36 -10.77
C ALA A 51 5.19 0.57 -9.68
N TYR A 52 3.96 0.97 -10.05
CA TYR A 52 2.86 1.17 -9.09
C TYR A 52 2.17 -0.14 -8.69
N ALA A 53 2.41 -1.21 -9.44
CA ALA A 53 1.98 -2.57 -9.10
C ALA A 53 3.03 -3.37 -8.32
N ASP A 54 4.15 -2.76 -7.94
CA ASP A 54 5.32 -3.39 -7.29
C ASP A 54 5.91 -4.57 -8.10
N GLY A 55 5.75 -4.53 -9.43
CA GLY A 55 6.14 -5.60 -10.34
C GLY A 55 7.65 -5.63 -10.67
N GLN A 56 8.50 -4.94 -9.91
CA GLN A 56 9.97 -4.93 -10.07
C GLN A 56 10.41 -4.58 -11.51
N PRO A 57 10.12 -3.38 -12.04
CA PRO A 57 10.30 -3.07 -13.48
C PRO A 57 11.67 -3.44 -14.05
N LEU A 58 12.76 -3.18 -13.31
CA LEU A 58 14.11 -3.52 -13.78
C LEU A 58 14.27 -5.02 -14.04
N MET A 59 13.87 -5.85 -13.08
CA MET A 59 14.05 -7.30 -13.19
C MET A 59 13.11 -7.88 -14.24
N THR A 60 11.86 -7.43 -14.26
CA THR A 60 10.86 -7.88 -15.23
C THR A 60 11.30 -7.54 -16.66
N MET A 61 11.78 -6.31 -16.91
CA MET A 61 12.28 -5.91 -18.25
C MET A 61 13.55 -6.68 -18.65
N LEU A 62 14.46 -6.95 -17.72
CA LEU A 62 15.63 -7.79 -18.01
C LEU A 62 15.21 -9.21 -18.41
N LEU A 63 14.26 -9.81 -17.70
CA LEU A 63 13.76 -11.15 -18.01
C LEU A 63 13.00 -11.21 -19.33
N ILE A 64 12.19 -10.19 -19.64
CA ILE A 64 11.54 -10.05 -20.95
C ILE A 64 12.60 -9.92 -22.06
N GLY A 65 13.66 -9.15 -21.81
CA GLY A 65 14.81 -9.06 -22.73
C GLY A 65 15.48 -10.42 -22.98
N LEU A 66 15.70 -11.21 -21.91
CA LEU A 66 16.24 -12.57 -22.01
C LEU A 66 15.29 -13.50 -22.77
N LYS A 67 13.98 -13.41 -22.55
CA LYS A 67 12.97 -14.15 -23.30
C LYS A 67 13.06 -13.87 -24.80
N LYS A 68 13.25 -12.60 -25.20
CA LYS A 68 13.37 -12.19 -26.61
C LYS A 68 14.62 -12.78 -27.32
N ILE A 69 15.66 -13.12 -26.56
CA ILE A 69 16.85 -13.80 -27.10
C ILE A 69 16.83 -15.32 -26.90
N GLY A 70 15.65 -15.90 -26.57
CA GLY A 70 15.43 -17.34 -26.48
C GLY A 70 15.61 -17.97 -25.10
N LEU A 71 15.89 -17.17 -24.05
CA LEU A 71 15.96 -17.66 -22.66
C LEU A 71 14.62 -17.42 -21.96
N ASP A 72 13.66 -18.31 -22.21
CA ASP A 72 12.31 -18.21 -21.63
C ASP A 72 12.20 -18.96 -20.30
N PHE A 73 11.73 -18.25 -19.28
CA PHE A 73 11.48 -18.76 -17.93
C PHE A 73 9.97 -18.86 -17.62
N SER A 74 9.12 -18.95 -18.62
CA SER A 74 7.67 -19.15 -18.44
C SER A 74 7.42 -20.41 -17.60
N GLY A 75 6.52 -20.31 -16.62
CA GLY A 75 6.26 -21.38 -15.65
C GLY A 75 7.14 -21.31 -14.39
N TYR A 76 8.13 -20.41 -14.35
CA TYR A 76 9.02 -20.22 -13.19
C TYR A 76 8.87 -18.83 -12.56
N GLU A 77 7.78 -18.11 -12.83
CA GLU A 77 7.60 -16.72 -12.40
C GLU A 77 7.60 -16.59 -10.87
N LEU A 78 7.02 -17.57 -10.15
CA LEU A 78 7.05 -17.57 -8.69
C LEU A 78 8.47 -17.76 -8.15
N LEU A 79 9.23 -18.69 -8.74
CA LEU A 79 10.64 -18.89 -8.41
C LEU A 79 11.44 -17.60 -8.63
N LEU A 80 11.20 -16.88 -9.71
CA LEU A 80 11.93 -15.66 -10.05
C LEU A 80 11.61 -14.53 -9.08
N VAL A 81 10.32 -14.25 -8.84
CA VAL A 81 9.91 -13.11 -7.97
C VAL A 81 10.36 -13.29 -6.52
N GLN A 82 10.43 -14.52 -6.03
CA GLN A 82 10.87 -14.86 -4.68
C GLN A 82 12.36 -15.16 -4.61
N GLY A 83 12.89 -15.92 -5.59
CA GLY A 83 14.25 -16.43 -5.60
C GLY A 83 15.29 -15.37 -5.90
N LEU A 84 15.02 -14.40 -6.79
CA LEU A 84 15.96 -13.33 -7.12
C LEU A 84 16.30 -12.45 -5.90
N PRO A 85 15.34 -11.99 -5.08
CA PRO A 85 15.67 -11.31 -3.83
C PRO A 85 16.46 -12.20 -2.85
N ILE A 86 16.15 -13.50 -2.76
CA ILE A 86 16.90 -14.45 -1.93
C ILE A 86 18.34 -14.60 -2.45
N LEU A 87 18.51 -14.77 -3.75
CA LEU A 87 19.84 -14.85 -4.38
C LEU A 87 20.63 -13.55 -4.17
N SER A 88 19.95 -12.41 -4.15
CA SER A 88 20.55 -11.10 -3.90
C SER A 88 21.25 -11.00 -2.55
N MET A 89 20.89 -11.87 -1.58
CA MET A 89 21.60 -11.95 -0.29
C MET A 89 23.07 -12.30 -0.47
N ALA A 90 23.43 -13.09 -1.48
CA ALA A 90 24.83 -13.41 -1.77
C ALA A 90 25.64 -12.17 -2.18
N ALA A 91 25.03 -11.28 -3.00
CA ALA A 91 25.63 -9.99 -3.35
C ALA A 91 25.74 -9.07 -2.13
N GLY A 92 24.70 -9.01 -1.29
CA GLY A 92 24.73 -8.27 -0.03
C GLY A 92 25.83 -8.79 0.91
N PHE A 93 25.95 -10.12 1.04
CA PHE A 93 27.03 -10.77 1.78
C PHE A 93 28.41 -10.34 1.26
N TYR A 94 28.61 -10.34 -0.06
CA TYR A 94 29.85 -9.91 -0.67
C TYR A 94 30.22 -8.47 -0.31
N PHE A 95 29.30 -7.52 -0.46
CA PHE A 95 29.58 -6.12 -0.15
C PHE A 95 29.84 -5.89 1.34
N LEU A 96 29.04 -6.46 2.24
CA LEU A 96 29.27 -6.37 3.68
C LEU A 96 30.62 -6.99 4.09
N HIS A 97 30.96 -8.14 3.52
CA HIS A 97 32.27 -8.76 3.73
C HIS A 97 33.43 -7.84 3.29
N LYS A 98 33.33 -7.24 2.09
CA LYS A 98 34.33 -6.29 1.59
C LYS A 98 34.45 -5.05 2.47
N ILE A 99 33.34 -4.52 3.01
CA ILE A 99 33.33 -3.41 3.96
C ILE A 99 34.11 -3.78 5.23
N ILE A 100 33.82 -4.93 5.85
CA ILE A 100 34.47 -5.35 7.08
C ILE A 100 35.98 -5.59 6.84
N ARG A 101 36.33 -6.24 5.73
CA ARG A 101 37.72 -6.52 5.36
C ARG A 101 38.52 -5.25 5.11
N HIS A 102 37.91 -4.17 4.67
CA HIS A 102 38.56 -2.86 4.52
C HIS A 102 39.18 -2.35 5.83
N TYR A 103 38.58 -2.72 6.98
CA TYR A 103 39.07 -2.32 8.31
C TYR A 103 40.05 -3.34 8.93
N GLU A 104 40.68 -4.20 8.14
CA GLU A 104 41.71 -5.19 8.57
C GLU A 104 41.19 -6.24 9.56
N VAL A 105 39.91 -6.52 9.52
CA VAL A 105 39.28 -7.58 10.31
C VAL A 105 39.58 -8.95 9.68
N SER A 106 39.79 -10.00 10.47
CA SER A 106 40.05 -11.34 9.96
C SER A 106 38.92 -11.87 9.04
N ARG A 107 39.28 -12.75 8.11
CA ARG A 107 38.31 -13.34 7.18
C ARG A 107 37.18 -14.06 7.92
N TRP A 108 37.53 -14.88 8.89
CA TRP A 108 36.54 -15.66 9.66
C TRP A 108 35.57 -14.79 10.44
N TRP A 109 36.06 -13.79 11.17
CA TRP A 109 35.21 -12.87 11.90
C TRP A 109 34.30 -12.11 10.97
N SER A 110 34.80 -11.70 9.81
CA SER A 110 33.97 -11.02 8.79
C SER A 110 32.84 -11.91 8.28
N ILE A 111 33.10 -13.20 8.00
CA ILE A 111 32.05 -14.14 7.54
C ILE A 111 30.97 -14.31 8.60
N ILE A 112 31.36 -14.57 9.86
CA ILE A 112 30.44 -14.77 10.96
C ILE A 112 29.58 -13.50 11.18
N THR A 113 30.22 -12.33 11.18
CA THR A 113 29.51 -11.05 11.32
C THR A 113 28.48 -10.86 10.21
N VAL A 114 28.81 -11.15 8.97
CA VAL A 114 27.88 -10.99 7.84
C VAL A 114 26.73 -11.97 7.95
N ILE A 115 26.98 -13.22 8.34
CA ILE A 115 25.90 -14.20 8.58
C ILE A 115 24.95 -13.66 9.64
N ALA A 116 25.45 -13.19 10.78
CA ALA A 116 24.63 -12.64 11.85
C ALA A 116 23.84 -11.39 11.39
N CYS A 117 24.51 -10.47 10.68
CA CYS A 117 23.90 -9.27 10.14
C CYS A 117 22.79 -9.60 9.12
N VAL A 118 22.98 -10.54 8.22
CA VAL A 118 21.96 -10.95 7.25
C VAL A 118 20.80 -11.66 7.95
N MET A 119 21.08 -12.53 8.90
CA MET A 119 20.03 -13.24 9.65
C MET A 119 19.12 -12.31 10.44
N LEU A 120 19.62 -11.21 10.97
CA LEU A 120 18.86 -10.22 11.73
C LEU A 120 18.36 -9.02 10.88
N SER A 121 18.64 -9.04 9.57
CA SER A 121 18.32 -7.93 8.68
C SER A 121 16.81 -7.62 8.62
N PRO A 122 16.42 -6.35 8.71
CA PRO A 122 15.05 -5.93 8.52
C PRO A 122 14.49 -6.28 7.13
N GLN A 123 15.36 -6.38 6.11
CA GLN A 123 14.95 -6.72 4.75
C GLN A 123 14.55 -8.19 4.60
N VAL A 124 14.99 -9.09 5.46
CA VAL A 124 14.55 -10.50 5.45
C VAL A 124 13.04 -10.60 5.76
N TYR A 125 12.48 -9.71 6.58
CA TYR A 125 11.04 -9.67 6.81
C TYR A 125 10.23 -9.33 5.55
N ARG A 126 10.84 -8.68 4.56
CA ARG A 126 10.15 -8.27 3.33
C ARG A 126 9.81 -9.44 2.41
N PHE A 127 10.41 -10.59 2.60
CA PHE A 127 10.00 -11.81 1.88
C PHE A 127 8.57 -12.28 2.19
N ASN A 128 7.93 -11.74 3.22
CA ASN A 128 6.55 -12.08 3.55
C ASN A 128 5.49 -11.28 2.76
N ALA A 129 5.87 -10.20 2.06
CA ALA A 129 4.88 -9.41 1.31
C ALA A 129 5.50 -8.57 0.18
N HIS A 130 6.62 -7.93 0.47
CA HIS A 130 7.23 -6.94 -0.43
C HIS A 130 8.53 -7.45 -1.02
N TYR A 131 8.47 -8.41 -1.95
CA TYR A 131 9.65 -9.06 -2.53
C TYR A 131 10.66 -8.06 -3.10
N ALA A 132 10.20 -6.99 -3.75
CA ALA A 132 11.02 -5.93 -4.31
C ALA A 132 11.92 -5.22 -3.29
N LEU A 133 11.55 -5.19 -2.01
CA LEU A 133 12.35 -4.64 -0.91
C LEU A 133 13.40 -5.61 -0.36
N GLY A 134 13.31 -6.88 -0.74
CA GLY A 134 14.21 -7.94 -0.29
C GLY A 134 15.60 -7.90 -0.89
N TYR A 135 15.90 -7.02 -1.86
CA TYR A 135 17.22 -6.89 -2.49
C TYR A 135 18.24 -6.30 -1.52
N LEU A 136 18.81 -7.16 -0.68
CA LEU A 136 19.68 -6.79 0.43
C LEU A 136 20.97 -6.07 -0.01
N PHE A 137 21.46 -6.31 -1.21
CA PHE A 137 22.71 -5.70 -1.68
C PHE A 137 22.61 -4.19 -1.97
N CYS A 138 21.40 -3.65 -2.17
CA CYS A 138 21.23 -2.28 -2.63
C CYS A 138 21.92 -1.26 -1.72
N PHE A 139 21.64 -1.26 -0.42
CA PHE A 139 22.31 -0.32 0.50
C PHE A 139 23.79 -0.65 0.74
N PRO A 140 24.19 -1.89 1.05
CA PRO A 140 25.60 -2.22 1.25
C PRO A 140 26.52 -1.89 0.06
N SER A 141 26.05 -1.99 -1.18
CA SER A 141 26.84 -1.61 -2.35
C SER A 141 27.14 -0.11 -2.40
N ILE A 142 26.16 0.74 -2.09
CA ILE A 142 26.32 2.21 -2.02
C ILE A 142 27.31 2.58 -0.91
N TRP A 143 27.17 1.95 0.26
CA TRP A 143 28.13 2.15 1.36
C TRP A 143 29.53 1.69 0.99
N TYR A 144 29.68 0.59 0.27
CA TYR A 144 30.98 0.12 -0.24
C TYR A 144 31.59 1.09 -1.25
N LEU A 145 30.82 1.64 -2.18
CA LEU A 145 31.28 2.67 -3.12
C LEU A 145 31.76 3.92 -2.40
N TYR A 146 31.05 4.38 -1.36
CA TYR A 146 31.50 5.48 -0.50
C TYR A 146 32.87 5.16 0.16
N ILE A 147 33.06 3.97 0.69
CA ILE A 147 34.34 3.56 1.29
C ILE A 147 35.45 3.53 0.24
N ARG A 148 35.18 2.99 -0.95
CA ARG A 148 36.15 2.98 -2.06
C ARG A 148 36.59 4.37 -2.47
N TYR A 149 35.66 5.29 -2.56
CA TYR A 149 35.93 6.69 -2.88
C TYR A 149 36.78 7.36 -1.80
N THR A 150 36.36 7.31 -0.55
CA THR A 150 37.09 7.92 0.57
C THR A 150 38.47 7.31 0.83
N SER A 151 38.73 6.11 0.30
CA SER A 151 40.05 5.45 0.32
C SER A 151 40.92 5.78 -0.90
N GLY A 152 40.50 6.71 -1.76
CA GLY A 152 41.23 7.09 -2.97
C GLY A 152 41.26 6.03 -4.08
N ARG A 153 40.40 5.00 -4.00
CA ARG A 153 40.31 3.92 -4.99
C ARG A 153 39.34 4.20 -6.13
N LEU A 154 38.60 5.27 -6.07
CA LEU A 154 37.71 5.77 -7.13
C LEU A 154 37.95 7.27 -7.32
N SER A 155 37.97 7.72 -8.56
CA SER A 155 37.93 9.15 -8.88
C SER A 155 36.54 9.72 -8.54
N VAL A 156 36.42 11.04 -8.42
CA VAL A 156 35.15 11.74 -8.22
C VAL A 156 34.14 11.38 -9.30
N ILE A 157 34.55 11.40 -10.57
CA ILE A 157 33.70 11.08 -11.72
C ILE A 157 33.21 9.63 -11.64
N SER A 158 34.13 8.67 -11.45
CA SER A 158 33.76 7.26 -11.36
C SER A 158 32.82 6.97 -10.18
N TYR A 159 33.08 7.58 -9.03
CA TYR A 159 32.22 7.45 -7.85
C TYR A 159 30.83 8.00 -8.12
N THR A 160 30.72 9.23 -8.59
CA THR A 160 29.43 9.88 -8.84
C THR A 160 28.64 9.12 -9.91
N SER A 161 29.27 8.78 -11.04
CA SER A 161 28.59 8.07 -12.13
C SER A 161 28.11 6.68 -11.72
N ILE A 162 29.00 5.85 -11.15
CA ILE A 162 28.63 4.46 -10.77
C ILE A 162 27.55 4.49 -9.69
N THR A 163 27.67 5.37 -8.71
CA THR A 163 26.69 5.45 -7.62
C THR A 163 25.33 5.95 -8.12
N SER A 164 25.31 6.96 -9.00
CA SER A 164 24.06 7.49 -9.57
C SER A 164 23.35 6.47 -10.47
N ILE A 165 24.12 5.76 -11.32
CA ILE A 165 23.57 4.68 -12.17
C ILE A 165 23.02 3.54 -11.30
N ALA A 166 23.75 3.11 -10.27
CA ALA A 166 23.31 2.05 -9.38
C ALA A 166 22.03 2.45 -8.64
N LEU A 167 21.97 3.66 -8.07
CA LEU A 167 20.78 4.16 -7.36
C LEU A 167 19.57 4.29 -8.29
N LEU A 168 19.77 4.78 -9.52
CA LEU A 168 18.70 4.86 -10.51
C LEU A 168 18.19 3.46 -10.91
N ALA A 169 19.08 2.50 -11.12
CA ALA A 169 18.70 1.11 -11.37
C ALA A 169 17.92 0.51 -10.19
N TYR A 170 18.38 0.77 -8.96
CA TYR A 170 17.69 0.29 -7.74
C TYR A 170 16.32 0.93 -7.55
N ALA A 171 16.09 2.15 -8.06
CA ALA A 171 14.76 2.76 -8.07
C ALA A 171 13.73 1.92 -8.84
N TYR A 172 14.15 1.27 -9.93
CA TYR A 172 13.32 0.39 -10.74
C TYR A 172 13.26 -1.08 -10.25
N LEU A 173 13.98 -1.41 -9.16
CA LEU A 173 13.62 -2.55 -8.30
C LEU A 173 12.51 -2.14 -7.34
N HIS A 174 12.76 -1.08 -6.57
CA HIS A 174 11.78 -0.42 -5.70
C HIS A 174 12.27 0.99 -5.30
N PRO A 175 11.43 2.05 -5.38
CA PRO A 175 11.85 3.43 -5.13
C PRO A 175 12.52 3.69 -3.78
N TYR A 176 12.18 2.91 -2.74
CA TYR A 176 12.84 3.02 -1.43
C TYR A 176 14.34 2.74 -1.47
N HIS A 177 14.82 1.88 -2.35
CA HIS A 177 16.27 1.63 -2.45
C HIS A 177 17.05 2.87 -2.93
N LEU A 178 16.46 3.60 -3.90
CA LEU A 178 17.00 4.90 -4.33
C LEU A 178 17.05 5.86 -3.15
N LEU A 179 15.91 6.08 -2.47
CA LEU A 179 15.82 7.10 -1.44
C LEU A 179 16.68 6.80 -0.23
N ILE A 180 16.72 5.55 0.24
CA ILE A 180 17.55 5.14 1.37
C ILE A 180 19.02 5.37 1.06
N GLY A 181 19.47 4.95 -0.13
CA GLY A 181 20.86 5.14 -0.56
C GLY A 181 21.22 6.62 -0.77
N SER A 182 20.36 7.36 -1.44
CA SER A 182 20.53 8.81 -1.68
C SER A 182 20.54 9.60 -0.38
N SER A 183 19.58 9.36 0.52
CA SER A 183 19.51 10.05 1.81
C SER A 183 20.73 9.75 2.68
N PHE A 184 21.30 8.54 2.60
CA PHE A 184 22.53 8.21 3.29
C PHE A 184 23.70 9.07 2.77
N LEU A 185 23.84 9.26 1.46
CA LEU A 185 24.89 10.10 0.87
C LEU A 185 24.68 11.58 1.18
N ILE A 186 23.45 12.06 1.12
CA ILE A 186 23.10 13.43 1.55
C ILE A 186 23.42 13.63 3.04
N GLY A 187 23.10 12.66 3.88
CA GLY A 187 23.46 12.66 5.30
C GLY A 187 24.98 12.71 5.51
N ILE A 188 25.77 11.98 4.71
CA ILE A 188 27.24 12.07 4.71
C ILE A 188 27.69 13.48 4.38
N PHE A 189 27.12 14.10 3.33
CA PHE A 189 27.44 15.49 2.97
C PHE A 189 27.14 16.45 4.11
N ILE A 190 25.96 16.36 4.72
CA ILE A 190 25.55 17.19 5.85
C ILE A 190 26.52 17.04 7.03
N VAL A 191 26.86 15.80 7.41
CA VAL A 191 27.84 15.55 8.49
C VAL A 191 29.19 16.18 8.18
N ARG A 192 29.69 16.02 6.94
CA ARG A 192 30.98 16.62 6.52
C ARG A 192 30.95 18.13 6.50
N LEU A 193 29.80 18.75 6.17
CA LEU A 193 29.60 20.19 6.21
C LEU A 193 29.78 20.72 7.65
N PHE A 194 29.18 20.07 8.67
CA PHE A 194 29.37 20.45 10.08
C PHE A 194 30.84 20.42 10.52
N TYR A 195 31.65 19.55 9.90
CA TYR A 195 33.07 19.47 10.18
C TYR A 195 33.94 20.32 9.21
N LYS A 196 33.32 21.23 8.45
CA LYS A 196 33.98 22.12 7.49
C LYS A 196 34.84 21.38 6.44
N LYS A 197 34.45 20.13 6.10
CA LYS A 197 35.10 19.28 5.08
C LYS A 197 34.13 18.98 3.96
N VAL A 198 33.73 20.02 3.22
CA VAL A 198 32.75 19.93 2.14
C VAL A 198 33.28 19.04 1.01
N ASP A 199 32.43 18.14 0.54
CA ASP A 199 32.68 17.29 -0.62
C ASP A 199 31.37 17.10 -1.39
N TRP A 200 31.22 17.90 -2.43
CA TRP A 200 30.01 17.98 -3.25
C TRP A 200 29.68 16.67 -3.97
N SER A 201 30.68 15.80 -4.18
CA SER A 201 30.45 14.52 -4.84
C SER A 201 29.38 13.66 -4.14
N HIS A 202 29.30 13.72 -2.81
CA HIS A 202 28.28 12.99 -2.05
C HIS A 202 26.89 13.55 -2.27
N LEU A 203 26.75 14.87 -2.31
CA LEU A 203 25.47 15.53 -2.55
C LEU A 203 24.99 15.27 -3.99
N ILE A 204 25.89 15.41 -4.98
CA ILE A 204 25.56 15.14 -6.38
C ILE A 204 25.17 13.67 -6.57
N SER A 205 25.96 12.73 -6.02
CA SER A 205 25.65 11.29 -6.10
C SER A 205 24.31 10.93 -5.45
N GLY A 206 23.88 11.69 -4.45
CA GLY A 206 22.57 11.48 -3.81
C GLY A 206 21.41 12.15 -4.54
N LEU A 207 21.56 13.40 -5.00
CA LEU A 207 20.48 14.18 -5.62
C LEU A 207 20.23 13.83 -7.10
N LEU A 208 21.30 13.64 -7.87
CA LEU A 208 21.19 13.40 -9.31
C LEU A 208 20.30 12.21 -9.66
N PRO A 209 20.44 11.03 -9.04
CA PRO A 209 19.56 9.89 -9.35
C PRO A 209 18.11 10.14 -8.94
N ILE A 210 17.84 10.92 -7.88
CA ILE A 210 16.47 11.32 -7.51
C ILE A 210 15.86 12.19 -8.59
N ILE A 211 16.59 13.21 -9.04
CA ILE A 211 16.12 14.13 -10.08
C ILE A 211 15.85 13.37 -11.37
N LEU A 212 16.77 12.50 -11.79
CA LEU A 212 16.61 11.68 -12.99
C LEU A 212 15.38 10.75 -12.87
N TYR A 213 15.20 10.10 -11.72
CA TYR A 213 14.05 9.24 -11.47
C TYR A 213 12.73 10.04 -11.57
N LEU A 214 12.66 11.22 -10.97
CA LEU A 214 11.47 12.07 -11.02
C LEU A 214 11.17 12.54 -12.45
N VAL A 215 12.20 12.98 -13.19
CA VAL A 215 12.06 13.41 -14.59
C VAL A 215 11.58 12.27 -15.47
N ILE A 216 12.21 11.08 -15.37
CA ILE A 216 11.82 9.92 -16.17
C ILE A 216 10.37 9.54 -15.87
N ASN A 217 9.99 9.43 -14.57
CA ASN A 217 8.61 9.07 -14.23
C ASN A 217 7.61 10.13 -14.69
N TYR A 218 7.93 11.42 -14.59
CA TYR A 218 7.08 12.50 -15.10
C TYR A 218 6.83 12.38 -16.62
N LEU A 219 7.87 11.99 -17.38
CA LEU A 219 7.77 11.85 -18.84
C LEU A 219 7.00 10.58 -19.27
N ILE A 220 7.05 9.51 -18.48
CA ILE A 220 6.42 8.24 -18.84
C ILE A 220 5.05 8.01 -18.16
N ASP A 221 4.72 8.78 -17.13
CA ASP A 221 3.47 8.62 -16.39
C ASP A 221 2.29 9.16 -17.20
N PRO A 222 1.32 8.32 -17.59
CA PRO A 222 0.18 8.76 -18.38
C PRO A 222 -0.89 9.51 -17.58
N TYR A 223 -0.77 9.59 -16.22
CA TYR A 223 -1.82 10.12 -15.35
C TYR A 223 -1.32 11.26 -14.48
N SER A 224 -2.05 12.40 -14.54
CA SER A 224 -1.75 13.61 -13.76
C SER A 224 -2.56 13.71 -12.45
N ASP A 225 -3.62 12.90 -12.28
CA ASP A 225 -4.57 12.96 -11.18
C ASP A 225 -4.33 11.91 -10.10
N ARG A 226 -3.07 11.55 -9.86
CA ARG A 226 -2.69 10.63 -8.79
C ARG A 226 -2.92 11.25 -7.40
N PRO A 227 -3.39 10.46 -6.41
CA PRO A 227 -3.62 10.96 -5.06
C PRO A 227 -2.38 11.61 -4.46
N GLN A 228 -2.58 12.81 -3.90
CA GLN A 228 -1.59 13.51 -3.11
C GLN A 228 -1.83 13.27 -1.62
N ASN A 229 -0.79 13.47 -0.79
CA ASN A 229 -0.86 13.25 0.65
C ASN A 229 -1.44 11.88 1.03
N PRO A 230 -0.81 10.77 0.59
CA PRO A 230 -1.29 9.43 0.91
C PRO A 230 -1.22 9.18 2.42
N TRP A 231 -2.14 8.33 2.89
CA TRP A 231 -2.13 7.84 4.26
C TRP A 231 -0.89 6.99 4.56
N GLY A 232 -0.41 7.00 5.79
CA GLY A 232 0.59 6.05 6.29
C GLY A 232 1.96 6.62 6.60
N ALA A 233 2.36 7.78 6.02
CA ALA A 233 3.70 8.34 6.20
C ALA A 233 4.11 8.45 7.69
N TRP A 234 3.21 8.93 8.54
CA TRP A 234 3.44 9.07 9.98
C TRP A 234 3.06 7.83 10.80
N HIS A 235 2.27 6.94 10.21
CA HIS A 235 1.83 5.71 10.86
C HIS A 235 2.93 4.64 10.87
N TYR A 236 3.64 4.47 9.75
CA TYR A 236 4.68 3.47 9.57
C TYR A 236 6.09 4.03 9.83
N LYS A 237 6.26 4.79 10.92
CA LYS A 237 7.55 5.29 11.39
C LYS A 237 8.27 4.25 12.25
N THR A 238 9.57 4.47 12.52
CA THR A 238 10.32 3.71 13.52
C THR A 238 9.95 4.17 14.93
N GLU A 239 9.67 3.22 15.80
CA GLU A 239 9.48 3.46 17.22
C GLU A 239 10.66 2.89 18.03
N LEU A 240 10.81 3.30 19.29
CA LEU A 240 11.87 2.77 20.17
C LEU A 240 11.76 1.24 20.35
N SER A 241 10.54 0.72 20.31
CA SER A 241 10.25 -0.71 20.33
C SER A 241 10.87 -1.48 19.16
N ASP A 242 11.04 -0.85 18.00
CA ASP A 242 11.65 -1.47 16.81
C ASP A 242 13.15 -1.69 16.95
N LEU A 243 13.78 -1.03 17.91
CA LEU A 243 15.20 -1.19 18.24
C LEU A 243 15.43 -2.24 19.33
N LEU A 244 14.38 -2.74 19.97
CA LEU A 244 14.44 -3.64 21.12
C LEU A 244 14.25 -5.10 20.72
N PRO A 245 14.74 -6.08 21.51
CA PRO A 245 14.57 -7.48 21.21
C PRO A 245 13.11 -7.94 21.35
N PHE A 246 12.64 -8.74 20.40
CA PHE A 246 11.32 -9.36 20.42
C PHE A 246 11.20 -10.60 21.31
N TYR A 247 12.04 -10.75 22.31
CA TYR A 247 11.92 -11.87 23.24
C TYR A 247 10.62 -11.74 24.03
N GLY A 248 9.79 -12.80 24.05
CA GLY A 248 8.49 -12.76 24.70
C GLY A 248 8.57 -12.43 26.19
N TRP A 249 9.64 -12.82 26.89
CA TRP A 249 9.90 -12.44 28.27
C TRP A 249 10.26 -10.94 28.41
N PHE A 250 11.06 -10.41 27.49
CA PHE A 250 11.42 -9.00 27.43
C PHE A 250 10.18 -8.15 27.12
N THR A 251 9.39 -8.57 26.15
CA THR A 251 8.14 -7.90 25.80
C THR A 251 7.16 -7.89 26.99
N LYS A 252 7.06 -9.00 27.74
CA LYS A 252 6.22 -9.08 28.94
C LYS A 252 6.70 -8.16 30.06
N LEU A 253 8.03 -8.04 30.24
CA LEU A 253 8.61 -7.18 31.27
C LEU A 253 8.30 -5.69 31.02
N PHE A 254 8.23 -5.27 29.78
CA PHE A 254 8.01 -3.88 29.35
C PHE A 254 6.61 -3.63 28.76
N SER A 255 5.71 -4.62 28.76
CA SER A 255 4.37 -4.50 28.17
C SER A 255 3.46 -3.49 28.87
N SER A 256 3.77 -3.15 30.11
CA SER A 256 3.06 -2.11 30.88
C SER A 256 3.54 -0.68 30.53
N THR A 257 4.65 -0.53 29.83
CA THR A 257 5.17 0.77 29.41
C THR A 257 4.65 1.13 28.01
N VAL A 258 4.30 2.41 27.81
CA VAL A 258 3.81 2.98 26.55
C VAL A 258 4.77 2.71 25.36
N ILE A 259 6.02 2.40 25.65
CA ILE A 259 7.12 2.22 24.68
C ILE A 259 6.93 0.99 23.76
N LEU A 260 6.15 -0.02 24.17
CA LEU A 260 6.06 -1.31 23.44
C LEU A 260 4.70 -1.56 22.77
N ARG A 261 3.78 -0.60 22.78
CA ARG A 261 2.39 -0.83 22.34
C ARG A 261 2.21 -0.98 20.82
N ASN A 262 3.11 -0.47 19.98
CA ASN A 262 2.88 -0.34 18.54
C ASN A 262 4.11 -0.67 17.69
N ALA A 263 4.81 -1.79 17.95
CA ALA A 263 5.92 -2.21 17.09
C ALA A 263 5.41 -2.59 15.68
N TYR A 264 5.54 -1.67 14.74
CA TYR A 264 5.30 -1.94 13.32
C TYR A 264 6.57 -2.51 12.68
N HIS A 265 6.45 -3.60 11.94
CA HIS A 265 7.58 -4.26 11.27
C HIS A 265 8.32 -3.37 10.26
N GLU A 266 7.75 -2.23 9.86
CA GLU A 266 8.35 -1.30 8.90
C GLU A 266 9.61 -0.63 9.42
N GLY A 267 9.63 -0.25 10.70
CA GLY A 267 10.74 0.43 11.37
C GLY A 267 11.78 -0.50 11.98
N TYR A 268 11.59 -1.82 11.89
CA TYR A 268 12.44 -2.79 12.55
C TYR A 268 13.93 -2.59 12.23
N SER A 269 14.75 -2.39 13.25
CA SER A 269 16.19 -2.11 13.15
C SER A 269 16.98 -2.58 14.37
N TYR A 270 16.57 -3.72 14.91
CA TYR A 270 17.21 -4.34 16.06
C TYR A 270 18.64 -4.81 15.76
N LEU A 271 19.61 -4.29 16.52
CA LEU A 271 21.05 -4.55 16.31
C LEU A 271 21.57 -5.82 17.01
N GLY A 272 20.69 -6.63 17.58
CA GLY A 272 21.08 -7.73 18.46
C GLY A 272 21.23 -7.28 19.93
N ILE A 273 21.23 -8.24 20.85
CA ILE A 273 21.34 -7.98 22.30
C ILE A 273 22.60 -7.20 22.68
N LEU A 274 23.65 -7.31 21.87
CA LEU A 274 24.92 -6.60 22.07
C LEU A 274 24.80 -5.08 21.85
N MET A 275 23.66 -4.58 21.30
CA MET A 275 23.46 -3.14 21.12
C MET A 275 23.47 -2.35 22.44
N PHE A 276 23.10 -2.98 23.55
CA PHE A 276 23.12 -2.34 24.87
C PHE A 276 24.52 -1.97 25.33
N LEU A 277 25.56 -2.49 24.67
CA LEU A 277 26.94 -2.09 24.90
C LEU A 277 27.33 -0.80 24.16
N ILE A 278 26.53 -0.33 23.19
CA ILE A 278 26.82 0.86 22.37
C ILE A 278 26.97 2.12 23.22
N PRO A 279 26.08 2.46 24.15
CA PRO A 279 26.23 3.64 25.01
C PRO A 279 27.52 3.58 25.85
N ILE A 280 27.82 2.40 26.44
CA ILE A 280 29.02 2.19 27.25
C ILE A 280 30.29 2.44 26.39
N LEU A 281 30.29 1.95 25.17
CA LEU A 281 31.40 2.10 24.22
C LEU A 281 31.58 3.54 23.76
N PHE A 282 30.48 4.27 23.56
CA PHE A 282 30.48 5.67 23.15
C PHE A 282 31.04 6.59 24.26
N PHE A 283 30.61 6.42 25.51
CA PHE A 283 31.09 7.20 26.66
C PHE A 283 32.56 6.92 26.96
N TYR A 284 33.01 5.66 26.84
CA TYR A 284 34.41 5.29 27.05
C TYR A 284 35.35 5.93 25.99
N ARG A 285 34.91 6.03 24.73
CA ARG A 285 35.72 6.60 23.64
C ARG A 285 35.92 8.11 23.76
N ARG A 286 34.95 8.85 24.30
CA ARG A 286 35.00 10.31 24.46
C ARG A 286 36.12 10.76 25.39
N ARG A 287 36.55 9.91 26.32
CA ARG A 287 37.61 10.19 27.30
C ARG A 287 39.05 10.10 26.76
N LYS A 288 39.28 9.54 25.55
CA LYS A 288 40.63 9.15 25.15
C LYS A 288 41.17 9.70 23.80
N ASN A 289 40.46 10.49 23.05
CA ASN A 289 40.96 10.95 21.72
C ASN A 289 40.67 12.45 21.46
N SER A 290 41.74 13.24 21.39
CA SER A 290 41.79 14.65 20.98
C SER A 290 42.25 14.86 19.53
N SER A 291 42.13 13.92 18.62
CA SER A 291 42.51 14.14 17.22
C SER A 291 41.33 14.70 16.40
N ASN A 292 41.53 15.87 15.78
CA ASN A 292 40.57 16.57 14.93
C ASN A 292 40.28 15.87 13.57
N ALA A 293 40.82 14.69 13.34
CA ALA A 293 40.60 13.95 12.10
C ALA A 293 39.35 13.06 12.19
N ILE A 294 38.32 13.40 11.43
CA ILE A 294 37.09 12.59 11.36
C ILE A 294 37.38 11.36 10.55
N LYS A 295 37.21 10.19 11.18
CA LYS A 295 37.35 8.90 10.50
C LYS A 295 36.09 8.56 9.69
N THR A 296 36.27 7.97 8.52
CA THR A 296 35.20 7.51 7.62
C THR A 296 34.05 6.74 8.34
N PRO A 297 34.32 5.82 9.29
CA PRO A 297 33.25 5.16 10.04
C PRO A 297 32.37 6.09 10.85
N THR A 298 32.97 7.15 11.45
CA THR A 298 32.21 8.12 12.26
C THR A 298 31.22 8.90 11.41
N VAL A 299 31.62 9.32 10.21
CA VAL A 299 30.73 10.04 9.28
C VAL A 299 29.54 9.15 8.86
N ALA A 300 29.81 7.89 8.53
CA ALA A 300 28.75 6.93 8.17
C ALA A 300 27.78 6.68 9.34
N ILE A 301 28.29 6.53 10.56
CA ILE A 301 27.47 6.37 11.76
C ILE A 301 26.61 7.61 11.99
N CYS A 302 27.17 8.81 11.95
CA CYS A 302 26.41 10.05 12.12
C CYS A 302 25.33 10.21 11.05
N SER A 303 25.63 9.93 9.78
CA SER A 303 24.66 9.93 8.70
C SER A 303 23.52 8.93 8.96
N SER A 304 23.85 7.72 9.40
CA SER A 304 22.86 6.70 9.70
C SER A 304 21.97 7.04 10.91
N LEU A 305 22.52 7.75 11.91
CA LEU A 305 21.75 8.27 13.04
C LEU A 305 20.81 9.43 12.62
N LEU A 306 21.21 10.29 11.68
CA LEU A 306 20.31 11.29 11.09
C LEU A 306 19.12 10.60 10.41
N LEU A 307 19.37 9.52 9.67
CA LEU A 307 18.31 8.75 9.02
C LEU A 307 17.43 8.01 10.02
N LEU A 308 17.96 7.51 11.12
CA LEU A 308 17.17 6.94 12.20
C LEU A 308 16.23 8.01 12.79
N SER A 309 16.73 9.22 13.11
CA SER A 309 15.91 10.33 13.60
C SER A 309 14.82 10.69 12.59
N PHE A 310 15.12 10.73 11.30
CA PHE A 310 14.14 10.96 10.25
C PHE A 310 13.09 9.83 10.21
N SER A 311 13.50 8.58 10.31
CA SER A 311 12.61 7.41 10.30
C SER A 311 11.66 7.38 11.50
N MET A 312 12.05 7.98 12.61
CA MET A 312 11.23 8.17 13.81
C MET A 312 10.21 9.33 13.68
N GLY A 313 10.17 9.97 12.51
CA GLY A 313 9.20 11.02 12.18
C GLY A 313 9.59 12.40 12.70
N LEU A 314 10.84 12.64 13.07
CA LEU A 314 11.33 13.90 13.64
C LEU A 314 10.46 14.43 14.81
N HIS A 315 9.67 13.56 15.45
CA HIS A 315 8.76 13.91 16.54
C HIS A 315 9.43 14.63 17.71
N ILE A 316 10.76 14.49 17.80
CA ILE A 316 11.56 15.21 18.81
C ILE A 316 11.53 16.74 18.56
N PHE A 317 11.23 17.17 17.32
CA PHE A 317 11.33 18.56 16.91
C PHE A 317 10.05 19.17 16.33
N ILE A 318 9.08 18.36 15.91
CA ILE A 318 7.88 18.83 15.19
C ILE A 318 6.65 18.20 15.84
N THR A 319 5.90 19.01 16.57
CA THR A 319 4.69 18.58 17.29
C THR A 319 3.42 18.61 16.44
N ASP A 320 3.39 19.40 15.37
CA ASP A 320 2.25 19.54 14.48
C ASP A 320 2.58 19.05 13.06
N HIS A 321 2.04 17.87 12.70
CA HIS A 321 2.28 17.22 11.42
C HIS A 321 1.55 17.88 10.24
N LYS A 322 0.52 18.69 10.50
CA LYS A 322 -0.24 19.43 9.48
C LYS A 322 0.63 20.47 8.79
N ASN A 323 1.58 21.06 9.54
CA ASN A 323 2.53 22.03 8.98
C ASN A 323 3.53 21.46 7.96
N LEU A 324 3.54 20.13 7.75
CA LEU A 324 4.40 19.45 6.77
C LEU A 324 3.66 19.06 5.48
N ASP A 325 2.39 19.45 5.33
CA ASP A 325 1.59 19.11 4.14
C ASP A 325 2.13 19.76 2.87
N TRP A 326 2.89 20.84 2.99
CA TRP A 326 3.60 21.47 1.86
C TRP A 326 4.72 20.57 1.27
N ILE A 327 5.20 19.55 2.01
CA ILE A 327 6.17 18.56 1.51
C ILE A 327 5.43 17.28 1.07
N SER A 328 4.40 17.40 0.24
CA SER A 328 3.60 16.27 -0.25
C SER A 328 4.46 15.16 -0.89
N ALA A 329 5.56 15.53 -1.55
CA ALA A 329 6.50 14.58 -2.15
C ALA A 329 7.13 13.62 -1.13
N LEU A 330 7.44 14.05 0.09
CA LEU A 330 7.96 13.18 1.14
C LEU A 330 6.88 12.23 1.69
N LYS A 331 5.64 12.66 1.74
CA LYS A 331 4.51 11.83 2.18
C LYS A 331 4.20 10.68 1.23
N GLN A 332 4.64 10.76 -0.04
CA GLN A 332 4.53 9.65 -1.00
C GLN A 332 5.27 8.39 -0.52
N PHE A 333 6.24 8.56 0.38
CA PHE A 333 6.93 7.46 1.04
C PHE A 333 6.24 7.13 2.37
N ARG A 334 5.21 6.30 2.29
CA ARG A 334 4.31 5.96 3.40
C ARG A 334 4.98 5.26 4.59
N ALA A 335 6.11 4.59 4.38
CA ALA A 335 6.81 3.82 5.41
C ALA A 335 8.16 4.47 5.75
N LEU A 336 8.12 5.55 6.54
CA LEU A 336 9.32 6.25 7.03
C LEU A 336 10.26 5.33 7.80
N GLY A 337 9.73 4.31 8.48
CA GLY A 337 10.51 3.35 9.24
C GLY A 337 11.63 2.67 8.45
N ARG A 338 11.47 2.52 7.13
CA ARG A 338 12.49 1.92 6.24
C ARG A 338 13.79 2.73 6.17
N PHE A 339 13.76 4.03 6.46
CA PHE A 339 14.97 4.85 6.52
C PHE A 339 15.88 4.53 7.72
N ALA A 340 15.46 3.66 8.64
CA ALA A 340 16.31 3.13 9.71
C ALA A 340 17.27 2.01 9.22
N TRP A 341 17.11 1.45 8.01
CA TRP A 341 17.98 0.37 7.53
C TRP A 341 19.47 0.74 7.46
N PRO A 342 19.88 1.94 7.01
CA PRO A 342 21.27 2.36 7.10
C PRO A 342 21.82 2.33 8.52
N PHE A 343 21.03 2.74 9.52
CA PHE A 343 21.41 2.65 10.94
C PHE A 343 21.68 1.19 11.32
N TYR A 344 20.79 0.27 10.96
CA TYR A 344 20.98 -1.14 11.22
C TYR A 344 22.31 -1.65 10.68
N TYR A 345 22.56 -1.52 9.36
CA TYR A 345 23.78 -2.06 8.75
C TYR A 345 25.06 -1.38 9.25
N VAL A 346 25.07 -0.06 9.27
CA VAL A 346 26.26 0.72 9.64
C VAL A 346 26.62 0.49 11.10
N CYS A 347 25.65 0.53 12.02
CA CYS A 347 25.93 0.33 13.43
C CYS A 347 26.29 -1.12 13.75
N PHE A 348 25.58 -2.11 13.19
CA PHE A 348 25.88 -3.52 13.39
C PHE A 348 27.33 -3.85 12.96
N ILE A 349 27.71 -3.46 11.76
CA ILE A 349 29.05 -3.71 11.22
C ILE A 349 30.12 -2.93 12.00
N SER A 350 29.85 -1.65 12.33
CA SER A 350 30.79 -0.85 13.11
C SER A 350 31.02 -1.41 14.52
N LEU A 351 29.99 -1.91 15.15
CA LEU A 351 30.05 -2.57 16.46
C LEU A 351 30.90 -3.87 16.37
N SER A 352 30.68 -4.68 15.35
CA SER A 352 31.46 -5.89 15.12
C SER A 352 32.95 -5.59 14.90
N ILE A 353 33.28 -4.59 14.07
CA ILE A 353 34.67 -4.15 13.85
C ILE A 353 35.27 -3.66 15.17
N TYR A 354 34.53 -2.94 15.99
CA TYR A 354 34.98 -2.49 17.28
C TYR A 354 35.30 -3.65 18.22
N PHE A 355 34.43 -4.64 18.33
CA PHE A 355 34.66 -5.84 19.15
C PHE A 355 35.91 -6.56 18.67
N TYR A 356 36.04 -6.81 17.38
CA TYR A 356 37.23 -7.45 16.83
C TYR A 356 38.53 -6.71 17.22
N LYS A 357 38.57 -5.39 17.01
CA LYS A 357 39.75 -4.55 17.33
C LYS A 357 40.06 -4.47 18.83
N LYS A 358 39.11 -4.71 19.69
CA LYS A 358 39.29 -4.75 21.14
C LYS A 358 39.72 -6.13 21.66
N ILE A 359 39.16 -7.19 21.08
CA ILE A 359 39.42 -8.56 21.50
C ILE A 359 40.72 -9.11 20.87
N SER A 360 40.98 -8.76 19.60
CA SER A 360 42.12 -9.28 18.86
C SER A 360 43.50 -9.07 19.52
N PRO A 361 43.82 -7.91 20.13
CA PRO A 361 45.14 -7.68 20.76
C PRO A 361 45.28 -8.32 22.15
N ILE A 362 44.29 -8.99 22.70
CA ILE A 362 44.38 -9.66 24.01
C ILE A 362 45.38 -10.80 23.91
N GLN A 363 46.37 -10.80 24.78
CA GLN A 363 47.45 -11.81 24.76
C GLN A 363 46.98 -13.19 25.21
N SER A 364 46.16 -13.25 26.27
CA SER A 364 45.58 -14.50 26.77
C SER A 364 44.68 -15.16 25.71
N LYS A 365 45.12 -16.31 25.18
CA LYS A 365 44.39 -17.09 24.20
C LYS A 365 43.01 -17.52 24.71
N ILE A 366 42.93 -17.91 25.99
CA ILE A 366 41.69 -18.36 26.60
C ILE A 366 40.67 -17.20 26.66
N ILE A 367 41.07 -16.04 27.22
CA ILE A 367 40.20 -14.88 27.32
C ILE A 367 39.73 -14.41 25.92
N LYS A 368 40.68 -14.39 24.95
CA LYS A 368 40.36 -14.03 23.56
C LYS A 368 39.29 -14.92 22.96
N ILE A 369 39.47 -16.24 23.06
CA ILE A 369 38.51 -17.22 22.53
C ILE A 369 37.18 -17.09 23.26
N SER A 370 37.16 -16.98 24.59
CA SER A 370 35.95 -16.85 25.37
C SER A 370 35.15 -15.62 24.99
N LEU A 371 35.78 -14.46 24.79
CA LEU A 371 35.08 -13.23 24.35
C LEU A 371 34.56 -13.33 22.92
N PHE A 372 35.30 -13.89 21.98
CA PHE A 372 34.81 -14.13 20.64
C PHE A 372 33.60 -15.10 20.65
N SER A 373 33.71 -16.19 21.39
CA SER A 373 32.64 -17.17 21.54
C SER A 373 31.42 -16.55 22.16
N PHE A 374 31.56 -15.70 23.19
CA PHE A 374 30.44 -14.99 23.81
C PHE A 374 29.67 -14.13 22.80
N VAL A 375 30.36 -13.30 22.02
CA VAL A 375 29.74 -12.47 20.99
C VAL A 375 29.03 -13.35 19.94
N MET A 376 29.65 -14.42 19.50
CA MET A 376 29.08 -15.36 18.54
C MET A 376 27.81 -16.05 19.08
N ILE A 377 27.86 -16.50 20.34
CA ILE A 377 26.73 -17.16 21.00
C ILE A 377 25.54 -16.17 21.12
N MET A 378 25.80 -14.92 21.50
CA MET A 378 24.76 -13.89 21.57
C MET A 378 24.10 -13.66 20.21
N TRP A 379 24.87 -13.51 19.14
CA TRP A 379 24.32 -13.38 17.79
C TRP A 379 23.57 -14.65 17.31
N MET A 380 24.05 -15.81 17.70
CA MET A 380 23.39 -17.08 17.36
C MET A 380 22.04 -17.20 18.09
N ILE A 381 21.96 -16.84 19.37
CA ILE A 381 20.70 -16.83 20.13
C ILE A 381 19.69 -15.87 19.46
N ASP A 382 20.13 -14.64 19.18
CA ASP A 382 19.30 -13.65 18.48
C ASP A 382 18.82 -14.18 17.13
N GLY A 383 19.75 -14.69 16.29
CA GLY A 383 19.45 -15.21 14.97
C GLY A 383 18.51 -16.42 14.97
N LEU A 384 18.67 -17.34 15.92
CA LEU A 384 17.78 -18.50 16.06
C LEU A 384 16.37 -18.07 16.48
N TYR A 385 16.26 -17.17 17.45
CA TYR A 385 14.97 -16.64 17.89
C TYR A 385 14.24 -15.92 16.75
N TYR A 386 14.95 -15.05 16.04
CA TYR A 386 14.44 -14.34 14.90
C TYR A 386 14.00 -15.28 13.76
N SER A 387 14.83 -16.28 13.45
CA SER A 387 14.52 -17.30 12.45
C SER A 387 13.27 -18.10 12.81
N LYS A 388 13.07 -18.42 14.10
CA LYS A 388 11.86 -19.09 14.58
C LYS A 388 10.61 -18.22 14.39
N LYS A 389 10.69 -16.94 14.71
CA LYS A 389 9.58 -15.98 14.51
C LYS A 389 9.26 -15.81 13.02
N PHE A 390 10.28 -15.63 12.19
CA PHE A 390 10.12 -15.52 10.74
C PHE A 390 9.48 -16.77 10.14
N ARG A 391 9.95 -17.97 10.52
CA ARG A 391 9.38 -19.24 10.06
C ARG A 391 7.92 -19.42 10.50
N LYS A 392 7.55 -18.96 11.71
CA LYS A 392 6.16 -18.97 12.17
C LYS A 392 5.28 -18.10 11.28
N ASN A 393 5.71 -16.89 10.97
CA ASN A 393 4.97 -15.98 10.08
C ASN A 393 4.85 -16.56 8.67
N MET A 394 5.95 -17.05 8.08
CA MET A 394 5.89 -17.71 6.77
C MET A 394 4.90 -18.88 6.74
N ASN A 395 4.91 -19.74 7.78
CA ASN A 395 4.00 -20.87 7.83
C ASN A 395 2.53 -20.45 7.97
N GLN A 396 2.26 -19.28 8.48
CA GLN A 396 0.91 -18.72 8.59
C GLN A 396 0.37 -18.21 7.24
N TYR A 397 1.23 -17.62 6.41
CA TYR A 397 0.83 -16.91 5.19
C TYR A 397 1.21 -17.62 3.89
N LYS A 398 2.00 -18.69 3.95
CA LYS A 398 2.35 -19.47 2.76
C LYS A 398 1.12 -20.16 2.15
N ALA A 399 1.13 -20.26 0.83
CA ALA A 399 0.10 -20.97 0.06
C ALA A 399 0.74 -21.73 -1.11
N PRO A 400 0.03 -22.67 -1.73
CA PRO A 400 0.40 -23.20 -3.04
C PRO A 400 0.51 -22.07 -4.08
N ASN A 401 1.14 -22.37 -5.21
CA ASN A 401 1.21 -21.44 -6.34
C ASN A 401 -0.17 -21.27 -7.00
N GLU A 402 -0.97 -20.35 -6.49
CA GLU A 402 -2.37 -20.19 -6.87
C GLU A 402 -2.58 -19.73 -8.33
N LEU A 403 -1.61 -19.05 -8.95
CA LEU A 403 -1.74 -18.69 -10.37
C LEU A 403 -1.81 -19.92 -11.29
N TYR A 404 -1.24 -21.05 -10.86
CA TYR A 404 -1.24 -22.29 -11.64
C TYR A 404 -2.17 -23.38 -11.08
N THR A 405 -2.44 -23.36 -9.79
CA THR A 405 -3.16 -24.47 -9.10
C THR A 405 -4.60 -24.16 -8.74
N ASN A 406 -5.05 -22.90 -8.83
CA ASN A 406 -6.43 -22.53 -8.57
C ASN A 406 -7.29 -22.83 -9.81
N LEU A 407 -7.71 -24.08 -9.93
CA LEU A 407 -8.48 -24.58 -11.07
C LEU A 407 -10.01 -24.49 -10.87
N GLU A 408 -10.48 -24.09 -9.68
CA GLU A 408 -11.91 -24.13 -9.34
C GLU A 408 -12.76 -23.33 -10.32
N ILE A 409 -12.34 -22.10 -10.64
CA ILE A 409 -13.03 -21.26 -11.60
C ILE A 409 -12.83 -21.72 -13.03
N ASN A 410 -11.65 -22.26 -13.37
CA ASN A 410 -11.39 -22.81 -14.70
C ASN A 410 -12.33 -23.98 -14.99
N ASN A 411 -12.45 -24.94 -14.08
CA ASN A 411 -13.34 -26.09 -14.25
C ASN A 411 -14.81 -25.66 -14.32
N ALA A 412 -15.17 -24.56 -13.66
CA ALA A 412 -16.53 -24.03 -13.70
C ALA A 412 -16.90 -23.35 -15.04
N ILE A 413 -15.93 -22.69 -15.71
CA ILE A 413 -16.22 -21.81 -16.85
C ILE A 413 -15.45 -22.17 -18.12
N TYR A 414 -14.17 -22.54 -18.01
CA TYR A 414 -13.21 -22.53 -19.14
C TYR A 414 -13.62 -23.43 -20.30
N GLU A 415 -14.17 -24.62 -20.02
CA GLU A 415 -14.60 -25.55 -21.08
C GLU A 415 -15.91 -25.15 -21.76
N LYS A 416 -16.59 -24.11 -21.26
CA LYS A 416 -17.94 -23.74 -21.70
C LYS A 416 -17.98 -22.49 -22.57
N ILE A 417 -16.86 -21.76 -22.69
CA ILE A 417 -16.81 -20.46 -23.36
C ILE A 417 -15.64 -20.34 -24.33
N ASP A 418 -15.83 -19.58 -25.40
CA ASP A 418 -14.69 -19.05 -26.15
C ASP A 418 -14.18 -17.78 -25.47
N ILE A 419 -12.95 -17.81 -24.99
CA ILE A 419 -12.32 -16.69 -24.29
C ILE A 419 -12.21 -15.44 -25.19
N ASN A 420 -12.20 -15.61 -26.50
CA ASN A 420 -12.13 -14.52 -27.47
C ASN A 420 -13.41 -13.67 -27.52
N ASP A 421 -14.52 -14.15 -26.98
CA ASP A 421 -15.76 -13.38 -26.87
C ASP A 421 -15.76 -12.36 -25.72
N TYR A 422 -14.72 -12.41 -24.91
CA TYR A 422 -14.58 -11.57 -23.73
C TYR A 422 -13.41 -10.61 -23.84
N GLN A 423 -13.51 -9.47 -23.18
CA GLN A 423 -12.44 -8.47 -23.15
C GLN A 423 -11.81 -8.27 -21.75
N ALA A 424 -12.53 -8.58 -20.67
CA ALA A 424 -12.02 -8.38 -19.31
C ALA A 424 -12.85 -9.18 -18.28
N ILE A 425 -12.31 -9.27 -17.07
CA ILE A 425 -12.96 -9.82 -15.89
C ILE A 425 -13.43 -8.65 -15.01
N LEU A 426 -14.70 -8.67 -14.59
CA LEU A 426 -15.31 -7.72 -13.67
C LEU A 426 -15.60 -8.41 -12.33
N PRO A 427 -14.75 -8.29 -11.31
CA PRO A 427 -15.09 -8.76 -9.97
C PRO A 427 -16.07 -7.80 -9.29
N LEU A 428 -17.11 -8.32 -8.66
CA LEU A 428 -18.08 -7.57 -7.87
C LEU A 428 -18.15 -8.13 -6.45
N PRO A 429 -17.99 -7.30 -5.41
CA PRO A 429 -17.65 -5.87 -5.45
C PRO A 429 -16.37 -5.58 -6.23
N VAL A 430 -16.31 -4.43 -6.89
CA VAL A 430 -15.10 -4.04 -7.65
C VAL A 430 -13.92 -3.92 -6.69
N SER A 431 -12.92 -4.77 -6.85
CA SER A 431 -11.71 -4.74 -6.01
C SER A 431 -10.87 -3.51 -6.31
N MET A 432 -10.66 -2.67 -5.29
CA MET A 432 -9.89 -1.44 -5.43
C MET A 432 -9.06 -1.14 -4.18
N GLU A 433 -7.77 -1.33 -4.30
CA GLU A 433 -6.80 -0.74 -3.37
C GLU A 433 -5.83 0.13 -4.19
N GLY A 434 -5.60 1.37 -3.79
CA GLY A 434 -4.57 2.16 -4.47
C GLY A 434 -4.80 3.66 -4.56
N ALA A 435 -6.04 4.15 -4.61
CA ALA A 435 -6.32 5.58 -4.58
C ALA A 435 -6.16 6.18 -3.19
N GLU A 436 -6.37 5.39 -2.14
CA GLU A 436 -6.37 5.83 -0.73
C GLU A 436 -7.41 6.91 -0.37
N LYS A 437 -8.11 7.43 -1.38
CA LYS A 437 -9.20 8.40 -1.25
C LYS A 437 -10.57 7.73 -1.35
N LEU A 438 -10.60 6.53 -1.93
CA LEU A 438 -11.77 5.69 -2.09
C LEU A 438 -11.32 4.24 -2.05
N THR A 439 -11.73 3.50 -1.02
CA THR A 439 -11.34 2.10 -0.79
C THR A 439 -12.52 1.32 -0.22
N PRO A 440 -13.62 1.13 -1.00
CA PRO A 440 -14.73 0.32 -0.52
C PRO A 440 -14.31 -1.12 -0.25
N SER A 441 -15.13 -1.82 0.50
CA SER A 441 -14.90 -3.22 0.84
C SER A 441 -14.94 -4.08 -0.42
N ASP A 442 -13.88 -4.82 -0.65
CA ASP A 442 -13.83 -5.85 -1.69
C ASP A 442 -14.28 -7.23 -1.14
N ASN A 443 -14.30 -8.21 -2.01
CA ASN A 443 -14.54 -9.59 -1.64
C ASN A 443 -13.30 -10.44 -1.92
N TRP A 444 -12.81 -11.12 -0.90
CA TRP A 444 -11.63 -11.96 -0.99
C TRP A 444 -11.78 -13.07 -2.04
N PHE A 445 -12.96 -13.68 -2.14
CA PHE A 445 -13.18 -14.81 -3.06
C PHE A 445 -13.16 -14.37 -4.53
N THR A 446 -13.81 -13.26 -4.89
CA THR A 446 -13.77 -12.74 -6.27
C THR A 446 -12.36 -12.35 -6.68
N LYS A 447 -11.56 -11.81 -5.75
CA LYS A 447 -10.16 -11.43 -5.97
C LYS A 447 -9.27 -12.67 -6.16
N THR A 448 -9.32 -13.64 -5.25
CA THR A 448 -8.47 -14.83 -5.28
C THR A 448 -8.80 -15.80 -6.42
N GLN A 449 -9.99 -15.74 -6.98
CA GLN A 449 -10.37 -16.51 -8.16
C GLN A 449 -10.17 -15.72 -9.47
N GLY A 450 -10.46 -14.42 -9.48
CA GLY A 450 -10.31 -13.57 -10.65
C GLY A 450 -8.84 -13.39 -11.09
N ILE A 451 -7.91 -13.22 -10.14
CA ILE A 451 -6.48 -13.02 -10.44
C ILE A 451 -5.84 -14.23 -11.14
N PRO A 452 -5.95 -15.48 -10.63
CA PRO A 452 -5.44 -16.66 -11.34
C PRO A 452 -6.10 -16.87 -12.69
N TYR A 453 -7.39 -16.65 -12.78
CA TYR A 453 -8.13 -16.77 -14.04
C TYR A 453 -7.66 -15.74 -15.08
N ALA A 454 -7.43 -14.48 -14.65
CA ALA A 454 -6.82 -13.45 -15.49
C ALA A 454 -5.45 -13.89 -16.01
N TYR A 455 -4.57 -14.36 -15.13
CA TYR A 455 -3.23 -14.80 -15.51
C TYR A 455 -3.24 -15.94 -16.54
N GLN A 456 -4.16 -16.90 -16.39
CA GLN A 456 -4.26 -18.06 -17.27
C GLN A 456 -4.83 -17.70 -18.64
N THR A 457 -5.89 -16.88 -18.66
CA THR A 457 -6.62 -16.52 -19.89
C THR A 457 -6.03 -15.34 -20.67
N GLY A 458 -5.24 -14.48 -19.99
CA GLY A 458 -4.80 -13.21 -20.55
C GLY A 458 -5.87 -12.12 -20.54
N LEU A 459 -7.04 -12.35 -19.92
CA LEU A 459 -8.07 -11.32 -19.74
C LEU A 459 -7.71 -10.39 -18.59
N PRO A 460 -7.59 -9.08 -18.81
CA PRO A 460 -7.32 -8.12 -17.76
C PRO A 460 -8.50 -7.98 -16.79
N ILE A 461 -8.25 -7.40 -15.62
CA ILE A 461 -9.26 -7.18 -14.57
C ILE A 461 -9.72 -5.71 -14.60
N ILE A 462 -11.03 -5.48 -14.54
CA ILE A 462 -11.63 -4.18 -14.20
C ILE A 462 -11.57 -4.07 -12.68
N GLY A 463 -10.70 -3.21 -12.20
CA GLY A 463 -10.36 -3.09 -10.79
C GLY A 463 -8.86 -2.91 -10.62
N ALA A 464 -8.42 -2.49 -9.44
CA ALA A 464 -7.01 -2.32 -9.15
C ALA A 464 -6.63 -2.80 -7.76
N TYR A 465 -5.47 -3.44 -7.69
CA TYR A 465 -4.77 -3.71 -6.46
C TYR A 465 -3.34 -3.20 -6.64
N MET A 466 -3.17 -1.90 -6.49
CA MET A 466 -1.95 -1.18 -6.89
C MET A 466 -1.72 0.01 -5.94
N SER A 467 -0.66 0.75 -6.15
CA SER A 467 -0.37 1.98 -5.40
C SER A 467 -0.62 3.21 -6.25
N ARG A 468 -1.14 4.30 -5.66
CA ARG A 468 -1.24 5.63 -6.29
C ARG A 468 -1.98 5.66 -7.63
N THR A 469 -3.02 4.86 -7.78
CA THR A 469 -3.82 4.81 -9.00
C THR A 469 -4.52 6.14 -9.29
N SER A 470 -4.70 6.48 -10.58
CA SER A 470 -5.45 7.66 -11.00
C SER A 470 -6.87 7.66 -10.42
N LEU A 471 -7.27 8.76 -9.80
CA LEU A 471 -8.54 8.87 -9.10
C LEU A 471 -9.73 8.82 -10.06
N SER A 472 -9.65 9.56 -11.18
CA SER A 472 -10.71 9.59 -12.19
C SER A 472 -10.95 8.20 -12.82
N ARG A 473 -9.89 7.42 -13.01
CA ARG A 473 -9.99 6.06 -13.56
C ARG A 473 -10.64 5.09 -12.57
N ILE A 474 -10.27 5.19 -11.30
CA ILE A 474 -10.88 4.40 -10.23
C ILE A 474 -12.39 4.70 -10.13
N MET A 475 -12.78 5.96 -10.16
CA MET A 475 -14.18 6.33 -10.11
C MET A 475 -15.00 5.69 -11.23
N LYS A 476 -14.49 5.74 -12.46
CA LYS A 476 -15.13 5.09 -13.62
C LYS A 476 -15.23 3.57 -13.46
N GLN A 477 -14.22 2.92 -12.88
CA GLN A 477 -14.26 1.48 -12.65
C GLN A 477 -15.28 1.09 -11.58
N TYR A 478 -15.36 1.86 -10.49
CA TYR A 478 -16.36 1.62 -9.44
C TYR A 478 -17.79 1.78 -9.95
N GLN A 479 -18.02 2.68 -10.89
CA GLN A 479 -19.34 2.84 -11.52
C GLN A 479 -19.87 1.53 -12.12
N MET A 480 -19.00 0.57 -12.48
CA MET A 480 -19.43 -0.75 -12.98
C MET A 480 -20.28 -1.51 -11.95
N GLY A 481 -20.03 -1.30 -10.66
CA GLY A 481 -20.82 -1.89 -9.57
C GLY A 481 -22.00 -1.02 -9.11
N SER A 482 -22.13 0.23 -9.55
CA SER A 482 -23.26 1.10 -9.20
C SER A 482 -24.57 0.60 -9.80
N SER A 483 -25.70 1.14 -9.35
CA SER A 483 -27.04 0.77 -9.83
C SER A 483 -27.25 1.02 -11.32
N GLU A 484 -28.31 0.48 -11.86
CA GLU A 484 -28.73 0.67 -13.25
C GLU A 484 -29.16 2.10 -13.60
N TYR A 485 -29.31 2.97 -12.60
CA TYR A 485 -29.60 4.38 -12.77
C TYR A 485 -28.35 5.22 -13.05
N VAL A 486 -27.16 4.70 -12.79
CA VAL A 486 -25.88 5.40 -13.00
C VAL A 486 -25.28 5.05 -14.35
N LYS A 487 -24.99 6.08 -15.16
CA LYS A 487 -24.28 5.92 -16.42
C LYS A 487 -22.84 5.41 -16.14
N LYS A 488 -22.48 4.29 -16.76
CA LYS A 488 -21.14 3.68 -16.62
C LYS A 488 -20.15 4.38 -17.56
N ALA A 489 -19.51 5.44 -17.11
CA ALA A 489 -18.62 6.25 -17.96
C ALA A 489 -17.44 5.47 -18.56
N ILE A 490 -16.99 4.40 -17.93
CA ILE A 490 -15.93 3.53 -18.43
C ILE A 490 -16.26 2.87 -19.76
N ILE A 491 -17.56 2.66 -20.07
CA ILE A 491 -18.00 1.97 -21.30
C ILE A 491 -17.52 2.71 -22.54
N ALA A 492 -17.48 4.05 -22.51
CA ALA A 492 -16.97 4.84 -23.63
C ALA A 492 -15.46 4.70 -23.83
N ASP A 493 -14.73 4.23 -22.82
CA ASP A 493 -13.28 4.03 -22.87
C ASP A 493 -12.90 2.58 -23.23
N LEU A 494 -13.85 1.63 -23.26
CA LEU A 494 -13.58 0.24 -23.58
C LEU A 494 -13.15 0.09 -25.04
N PRO A 495 -12.17 -0.79 -25.34
CA PRO A 495 -11.61 -0.93 -26.69
C PRO A 495 -12.57 -1.61 -27.70
N ASN A 496 -13.59 -2.32 -27.21
CA ASN A 496 -14.55 -3.04 -28.02
C ASN A 496 -15.84 -3.36 -27.22
N ASN A 497 -16.81 -4.00 -27.87
CA ASN A 497 -18.09 -4.37 -27.26
C ASN A 497 -18.18 -5.85 -26.83
N LYS A 498 -17.05 -6.57 -26.73
CA LYS A 498 -17.03 -7.94 -26.24
C LYS A 498 -17.55 -7.98 -24.80
N ASN A 499 -18.11 -9.12 -24.43
CA ASN A 499 -18.68 -9.30 -23.09
C ASN A 499 -17.61 -9.21 -21.99
N LEU A 500 -18.08 -9.08 -20.77
CA LEU A 500 -17.28 -9.21 -19.55
C LEU A 500 -17.58 -10.53 -18.86
N ILE A 501 -16.56 -11.15 -18.25
CA ILE A 501 -16.76 -12.22 -17.30
C ILE A 501 -16.96 -11.56 -15.94
N THR A 502 -18.19 -11.53 -15.46
CA THR A 502 -18.52 -10.91 -14.18
C THR A 502 -18.48 -11.97 -13.07
N LEU A 503 -17.64 -11.77 -12.07
CA LEU A 503 -17.51 -12.63 -10.90
C LEU A 503 -18.19 -11.99 -9.69
N ILE A 504 -19.19 -12.65 -9.12
CA ILE A 504 -19.95 -12.17 -7.98
C ILE A 504 -19.80 -13.16 -6.83
N ALA A 505 -19.43 -12.68 -5.64
CA ALA A 505 -19.45 -13.54 -4.45
C ALA A 505 -20.88 -13.96 -4.11
N LYS A 506 -21.09 -15.24 -3.76
CA LYS A 506 -22.44 -15.76 -3.45
C LYS A 506 -23.11 -14.99 -2.31
N GLU A 507 -22.33 -14.58 -1.31
CA GLU A 507 -22.83 -13.76 -0.19
C GLU A 507 -23.30 -12.36 -0.59
N ASP A 508 -22.79 -11.83 -1.72
CA ASP A 508 -23.08 -10.47 -2.23
C ASP A 508 -24.09 -10.48 -3.38
N LYS A 509 -24.66 -11.64 -3.73
CA LYS A 509 -25.58 -11.80 -4.85
C LYS A 509 -26.73 -10.78 -4.85
N ASN A 510 -27.35 -10.59 -3.70
CA ASN A 510 -28.50 -9.69 -3.58
C ASN A 510 -28.15 -8.21 -3.84
N LEU A 511 -26.88 -7.84 -3.67
CA LEU A 511 -26.43 -6.47 -3.95
C LEU A 511 -26.37 -6.16 -5.45
N TYR A 512 -26.31 -7.17 -6.32
CA TYR A 512 -26.06 -7.03 -7.76
C TYR A 512 -27.14 -7.71 -8.63
N GLU A 513 -28.36 -7.83 -8.12
CA GLU A 513 -29.48 -8.47 -8.82
C GLU A 513 -29.80 -7.79 -10.16
N ASP A 514 -29.66 -6.48 -10.24
CA ASP A 514 -29.88 -5.70 -11.46
C ASP A 514 -28.87 -6.06 -12.57
N ILE A 515 -27.63 -6.36 -12.21
CA ILE A 515 -26.58 -6.85 -13.14
C ILE A 515 -26.86 -8.33 -13.49
N ILE A 516 -27.17 -9.15 -12.51
CA ILE A 516 -27.47 -10.57 -12.67
C ILE A 516 -28.63 -10.78 -13.65
N LYS A 517 -29.72 -10.02 -13.52
CA LYS A 517 -30.90 -10.10 -14.40
C LYS A 517 -30.59 -9.80 -15.87
N LYS A 518 -29.50 -9.08 -16.13
CA LYS A 518 -29.02 -8.67 -17.46
C LYS A 518 -27.87 -9.57 -17.98
N SER A 519 -27.55 -10.64 -17.25
CA SER A 519 -26.36 -11.48 -17.51
C SER A 519 -26.74 -12.97 -17.61
N THR A 520 -25.92 -13.73 -18.34
CA THR A 520 -26.10 -15.19 -18.49
C THR A 520 -25.14 -15.93 -17.55
N LEU A 521 -25.63 -16.85 -16.74
CA LEU A 521 -24.80 -17.65 -15.85
C LEU A 521 -23.90 -18.59 -16.66
N LEU A 522 -22.59 -18.49 -16.47
CA LEU A 522 -21.57 -19.37 -17.07
C LEU A 522 -21.28 -20.58 -16.19
N GLY A 523 -21.20 -20.37 -14.89
CA GLY A 523 -20.90 -21.40 -13.91
C GLY A 523 -20.77 -20.86 -12.50
N GLU A 524 -20.49 -21.77 -11.58
CA GLU A 524 -20.30 -21.39 -10.17
C GLU A 524 -19.20 -22.21 -9.51
N THR A 525 -18.59 -21.62 -8.50
CA THR A 525 -17.67 -22.27 -7.56
C THR A 525 -18.34 -22.38 -6.18
N ASN A 526 -17.61 -22.85 -5.19
CA ASN A 526 -18.12 -22.88 -3.81
C ASN A 526 -18.49 -21.47 -3.29
N TYR A 527 -17.78 -20.41 -3.74
CA TYR A 527 -17.89 -19.07 -3.17
C TYR A 527 -18.31 -18.00 -4.17
N THR A 528 -18.20 -18.24 -5.47
CA THR A 528 -18.49 -17.25 -6.53
C THR A 528 -19.43 -17.79 -7.59
N LEU A 529 -20.14 -16.85 -8.20
CA LEU A 529 -20.94 -17.03 -9.42
C LEU A 529 -20.22 -16.30 -10.55
N ALA A 530 -20.16 -16.93 -11.72
CA ALA A 530 -19.57 -16.34 -12.92
C ALA A 530 -20.65 -16.14 -13.98
N TYR A 531 -20.72 -14.92 -14.52
CA TYR A 531 -21.70 -14.52 -15.54
C TYR A 531 -21.02 -13.96 -16.78
N SER A 532 -21.66 -14.16 -17.93
CA SER A 532 -21.41 -13.40 -19.15
C SER A 532 -22.29 -12.16 -19.14
N THR A 533 -21.68 -10.97 -19.13
CA THR A 533 -22.40 -9.71 -19.08
C THR A 533 -22.07 -8.87 -20.32
N SER A 534 -23.07 -8.53 -21.12
CA SER A 534 -22.86 -7.73 -22.33
C SER A 534 -22.65 -6.25 -22.01
N ILE A 535 -21.78 -5.60 -22.77
CA ILE A 535 -21.54 -4.15 -22.65
C ILE A 535 -22.82 -3.37 -22.98
N GLU A 536 -23.59 -3.83 -23.96
CA GLU A 536 -24.86 -3.20 -24.33
C GLU A 536 -25.85 -3.18 -23.13
N ALA A 537 -25.97 -4.30 -22.41
CA ALA A 537 -26.85 -4.40 -21.25
C ALA A 537 -26.40 -3.48 -20.10
N LEU A 538 -25.08 -3.30 -19.92
CA LEU A 538 -24.54 -2.38 -18.92
C LEU A 538 -24.61 -0.91 -19.32
N SER A 539 -24.69 -0.60 -20.62
CA SER A 539 -24.79 0.77 -21.14
C SER A 539 -26.18 1.37 -20.96
N LYS A 540 -27.21 0.53 -20.87
CA LYS A 540 -28.59 0.98 -20.69
C LYS A 540 -28.79 1.55 -19.29
N VAL A 541 -29.08 2.83 -19.24
CA VAL A 541 -29.43 3.55 -18.01
C VAL A 541 -30.95 3.51 -17.88
N ASN A 542 -31.44 3.03 -16.76
CA ASN A 542 -32.85 3.06 -16.45
C ASN A 542 -33.26 4.46 -16.00
N TYR A 543 -34.49 4.85 -16.28
CA TYR A 543 -35.08 6.09 -15.88
C TYR A 543 -36.42 5.82 -15.16
N ILE A 544 -36.89 6.81 -14.43
CA ILE A 544 -38.19 6.76 -13.76
C ILE A 544 -39.14 7.76 -14.45
N GLU A 545 -40.35 7.28 -14.77
CA GLU A 545 -41.43 8.10 -15.30
C GLU A 545 -42.12 8.82 -14.13
N VAL A 546 -41.97 10.13 -14.08
CA VAL A 546 -42.47 10.96 -12.97
C VAL A 546 -44.01 10.94 -12.88
N ASP A 547 -44.67 10.91 -14.04
CA ASP A 547 -46.16 10.97 -14.13
C ASP A 547 -46.84 9.72 -13.53
N ASN A 548 -46.11 8.62 -13.39
CA ASN A 548 -46.57 7.34 -12.85
C ASN A 548 -46.22 7.13 -11.37
N LEU A 549 -45.60 8.12 -10.74
CA LEU A 549 -45.19 7.96 -9.34
C LEU A 549 -46.34 8.23 -8.39
N PRO A 550 -46.51 7.41 -7.34
CA PRO A 550 -47.41 7.70 -6.26
C PRO A 550 -46.97 8.97 -5.51
N THR A 551 -47.85 9.52 -4.69
CA THR A 551 -47.53 10.67 -3.84
C THR A 551 -46.30 10.36 -2.98
N THR A 552 -45.30 11.26 -3.00
CA THR A 552 -44.11 11.12 -2.15
C THR A 552 -44.46 11.21 -0.69
N GLU A 553 -43.88 10.38 0.14
CA GLU A 553 -43.95 10.56 1.59
C GLU A 553 -42.92 11.59 2.06
N THR A 554 -43.13 12.15 3.24
CA THR A 554 -42.24 13.14 3.81
C THR A 554 -40.96 12.46 4.28
N ALA A 555 -39.80 12.98 3.88
CA ALA A 555 -38.51 12.55 4.46
C ALA A 555 -38.48 12.93 5.95
N VAL A 556 -37.79 12.12 6.74
CA VAL A 556 -37.43 12.46 8.13
C VAL A 556 -36.51 13.69 8.15
N LEU A 557 -35.57 13.73 7.23
CA LEU A 557 -34.71 14.88 6.96
C LEU A 557 -34.33 14.90 5.48
N TYR A 558 -34.42 16.03 4.83
CA TYR A 558 -33.78 16.28 3.54
C TYR A 558 -33.11 17.66 3.53
N ASN A 559 -31.82 17.70 3.17
CA ASN A 559 -31.07 18.94 3.04
C ASN A 559 -30.23 18.90 1.75
N ASN A 560 -30.51 19.84 0.85
CA ASN A 560 -29.76 20.04 -0.40
C ASN A 560 -28.77 21.21 -0.33
N TYR A 561 -28.60 21.81 0.85
CA TYR A 561 -27.67 22.92 1.12
C TYR A 561 -27.85 24.15 0.19
N SER A 562 -29.05 24.40 -0.33
CA SER A 562 -29.32 25.51 -1.25
C SER A 562 -29.02 26.91 -0.68
N ASP A 563 -28.96 27.04 0.65
CA ASP A 563 -28.57 28.27 1.34
C ASP A 563 -27.07 28.61 1.20
N GLN A 564 -26.26 27.66 0.69
CA GLN A 564 -24.84 27.83 0.51
C GLN A 564 -24.55 28.15 -0.97
N ASN A 565 -24.19 29.38 -1.31
CA ASN A 565 -23.91 29.88 -2.66
C ASN A 565 -22.78 29.14 -3.44
N ASN A 566 -22.73 27.83 -3.38
CA ASN A 566 -21.73 26.97 -4.02
C ASN A 566 -22.41 25.84 -4.77
N LYS A 567 -22.27 25.77 -6.08
CA LYS A 567 -22.85 24.73 -6.93
C LYS A 567 -22.49 23.32 -6.43
N GLY A 568 -23.51 22.53 -6.10
CA GLY A 568 -23.44 21.13 -5.68
C GLY A 568 -23.43 20.13 -6.85
N LEU A 569 -23.87 18.88 -6.59
CA LEU A 569 -23.98 17.82 -7.61
C LEU A 569 -25.11 18.14 -8.61
N PHE A 570 -26.33 18.33 -8.12
CA PHE A 570 -27.51 18.75 -8.89
C PHE A 570 -28.28 19.86 -8.18
N SER A 571 -27.67 20.49 -7.18
CA SER A 571 -28.27 21.57 -6.37
C SER A 571 -27.45 22.85 -6.51
N ASP A 572 -28.07 23.96 -6.09
CA ASP A 572 -27.39 25.26 -6.03
C ASP A 572 -26.47 25.40 -4.81
N GLY A 573 -26.42 24.38 -3.92
CA GLY A 573 -25.66 24.41 -2.70
C GLY A 573 -24.83 23.14 -2.43
N LYS A 574 -23.77 23.32 -1.65
CA LYS A 574 -22.99 22.27 -1.02
C LYS A 574 -22.31 22.82 0.22
N ILE A 575 -22.12 21.96 1.21
CA ILE A 575 -21.41 22.33 2.44
C ILE A 575 -19.94 21.87 2.39
N LYS A 576 -19.03 22.72 2.85
CA LYS A 576 -17.61 22.36 3.01
C LYS A 576 -17.36 21.89 4.43
N VAL A 577 -16.75 20.70 4.54
CA VAL A 577 -16.33 20.10 5.81
C VAL A 577 -14.82 20.32 5.99
N ASN A 578 -14.40 20.98 7.06
CA ASN A 578 -13.01 21.22 7.39
C ASN A 578 -12.57 20.62 8.73
N ASN A 579 -13.49 20.08 9.51
CA ASN A 579 -13.24 19.34 10.76
C ASN A 579 -14.39 18.37 11.01
N SER A 580 -15.37 18.75 11.83
CA SER A 580 -16.57 17.97 12.08
C SER A 580 -17.80 18.82 11.80
N VAL A 581 -18.76 18.24 11.10
CA VAL A 581 -20.03 18.88 10.75
C VAL A 581 -21.16 17.98 11.22
N LEU A 582 -22.18 18.59 11.81
CA LEU A 582 -23.44 17.95 12.18
C LEU A 582 -24.34 17.89 10.94
N LEU A 583 -24.72 16.68 10.53
CA LEU A 583 -25.63 16.45 9.39
C LEU A 583 -27.07 16.37 9.83
N ALA A 584 -27.33 15.77 11.00
CA ALA A 584 -28.63 15.64 11.59
C ALA A 584 -28.54 15.60 13.13
N ASP A 585 -29.51 16.20 13.80
CA ASP A 585 -29.77 16.08 15.23
C ASP A 585 -31.28 16.17 15.41
N ILE A 586 -31.95 15.02 15.40
CA ILE A 586 -33.43 14.95 15.26
C ILE A 586 -34.01 13.93 16.24
N ASP A 587 -35.26 14.20 16.64
CA ASP A 587 -36.12 13.26 17.37
C ASP A 587 -36.54 12.12 16.43
N ILE A 588 -36.37 10.87 16.88
CA ILE A 588 -36.72 9.65 16.15
C ILE A 588 -37.69 8.76 16.95
N SER A 589 -38.36 9.31 17.95
CA SER A 589 -39.29 8.57 18.83
C SER A 589 -40.40 7.88 18.05
N ASP A 590 -40.88 8.48 16.94
CA ASP A 590 -41.92 7.95 16.08
C ASP A 590 -41.45 6.78 15.20
N TYR A 591 -40.14 6.51 15.14
CA TYR A 591 -39.52 5.45 14.31
C TYR A 591 -39.00 4.28 15.14
N ARG A 592 -39.40 4.15 16.39
CA ARG A 592 -39.03 3.04 17.27
C ARG A 592 -39.44 1.70 16.66
N ASN A 593 -38.47 0.73 16.65
CA ASN A 593 -38.56 -0.58 16.00
C ASN A 593 -38.56 -0.57 14.47
N ASP A 594 -38.43 0.59 13.85
CA ASP A 594 -38.27 0.71 12.39
C ASP A 594 -36.79 0.77 11.97
N THR A 595 -36.59 0.85 10.67
CA THR A 595 -35.26 1.02 10.09
C THR A 595 -35.20 2.34 9.33
N LEU A 596 -34.33 3.24 9.75
CA LEU A 596 -34.04 4.45 9.00
C LEU A 596 -32.86 4.22 8.04
N THR A 597 -33.00 4.76 6.83
CA THR A 597 -31.89 4.84 5.86
C THR A 597 -31.35 6.25 5.84
N LEU A 598 -30.04 6.38 6.04
CA LEU A 598 -29.30 7.64 6.00
C LEU A 598 -28.39 7.63 4.77
N SER A 599 -28.40 8.70 3.97
CA SER A 599 -27.47 8.86 2.85
C SER A 599 -27.02 10.31 2.67
N THR A 600 -25.82 10.46 2.17
CA THR A 600 -25.28 11.75 1.72
C THR A 600 -24.28 11.53 0.59
N TRP A 601 -24.12 12.55 -0.25
CA TRP A 601 -23.12 12.55 -1.30
C TRP A 601 -21.92 13.37 -0.86
N TYR A 602 -20.72 12.86 -1.13
CA TYR A 602 -19.49 13.59 -0.89
C TYR A 602 -18.61 13.62 -2.13
N ARG A 603 -17.92 14.73 -2.32
CA ARG A 603 -17.04 14.94 -3.46
C ARG A 603 -15.62 14.52 -3.14
N ILE A 604 -15.03 13.68 -3.99
CA ILE A 604 -13.62 13.29 -3.91
C ILE A 604 -12.80 14.17 -4.85
N ASP A 605 -11.72 14.74 -4.30
CA ASP A 605 -10.78 15.57 -5.02
C ASP A 605 -9.35 15.01 -4.79
N SER A 606 -8.52 14.95 -5.84
CA SER A 606 -7.16 14.41 -5.76
C SER A 606 -6.26 15.19 -4.80
N ASN A 607 -6.55 16.47 -4.58
CA ASN A 607 -5.58 17.37 -3.96
C ASN A 607 -5.72 17.51 -2.44
N HIS A 608 -6.91 17.45 -1.86
CA HIS A 608 -7.06 17.86 -0.46
C HIS A 608 -8.07 17.09 0.37
N SER A 609 -8.98 16.32 -0.22
CA SER A 609 -10.00 15.64 0.55
C SER A 609 -9.44 14.45 1.35
N SER A 610 -9.72 14.42 2.64
CA SER A 610 -9.54 13.21 3.44
C SER A 610 -10.72 12.26 3.21
N VAL A 611 -10.52 10.98 3.48
CA VAL A 611 -11.63 10.01 3.52
C VAL A 611 -12.56 10.41 4.65
N PRO A 612 -13.89 10.62 4.39
CA PRO A 612 -14.82 11.02 5.43
C PRO A 612 -15.05 9.90 6.44
N HIS A 613 -15.15 10.30 7.69
CA HIS A 613 -15.53 9.42 8.79
C HIS A 613 -16.87 9.84 9.34
N PHE A 614 -17.86 8.97 9.22
CA PHE A 614 -19.22 9.20 9.67
C PHE A 614 -19.46 8.54 11.02
N ARG A 615 -20.22 9.22 11.88
CA ARG A 615 -20.62 8.72 13.19
C ARG A 615 -22.10 8.95 13.38
N ILE A 616 -22.83 7.90 13.76
CA ILE A 616 -24.23 7.94 14.14
C ILE A 616 -24.31 7.57 15.61
N SER A 617 -24.77 8.49 16.43
CA SER A 617 -25.03 8.27 17.86
C SER A 617 -26.53 8.31 18.11
N ILE A 618 -27.06 7.27 18.73
CA ILE A 618 -28.48 7.16 19.11
C ILE A 618 -28.56 7.16 20.62
N THR A 619 -29.47 8.00 21.16
CA THR A 619 -29.68 8.15 22.61
C THR A 619 -31.13 7.84 22.98
N ASP A 620 -31.33 7.50 24.26
CA ASP A 620 -32.65 7.40 24.89
C ASP A 620 -33.19 8.76 25.37
N ASP A 621 -34.40 8.76 25.95
CA ASP A 621 -35.06 9.94 26.52
C ASP A 621 -34.24 10.59 27.67
N LYS A 622 -33.27 9.86 28.25
CA LYS A 622 -32.37 10.33 29.31
C LYS A 622 -31.01 10.75 28.80
N GLN A 623 -30.82 10.85 27.48
CA GLN A 623 -29.53 11.16 26.81
C GLN A 623 -28.44 10.09 27.00
N ASN A 624 -28.77 8.85 27.40
CA ASN A 624 -27.82 7.78 27.43
C ASN A 624 -27.61 7.22 26.02
N THR A 625 -26.37 6.95 25.63
CA THR A 625 -26.05 6.37 24.33
C THR A 625 -26.48 4.91 24.27
N ILE A 626 -27.43 4.60 23.38
CA ILE A 626 -27.89 3.25 23.07
C ILE A 626 -27.00 2.60 22.01
N SER A 627 -26.61 3.40 20.98
CA SER A 627 -25.80 2.92 19.86
C SER A 627 -24.84 4.01 19.41
N ASP A 628 -23.62 3.63 19.05
CA ASP A 628 -22.59 4.50 18.49
C ASP A 628 -21.93 3.81 17.30
N ILE A 629 -22.32 4.20 16.09
CA ILE A 629 -21.94 3.55 14.84
C ILE A 629 -20.93 4.43 14.12
N HIS A 630 -19.73 3.89 13.90
CA HIS A 630 -18.70 4.52 13.10
C HIS A 630 -18.57 3.81 11.75
N TYR A 631 -18.59 4.56 10.65
CA TYR A 631 -18.48 3.97 9.31
C TYR A 631 -17.83 4.91 8.29
N ARG A 632 -17.36 4.34 7.21
CA ARG A 632 -16.71 5.02 6.09
C ARG A 632 -16.86 4.16 4.82
N ASP A 633 -16.26 4.59 3.71
CA ASP A 633 -16.27 3.86 2.44
C ASP A 633 -15.87 2.37 2.55
N LEU A 634 -14.88 2.04 3.41
CA LEU A 634 -14.48 0.64 3.69
C LEU A 634 -15.60 -0.27 4.18
N ASN A 635 -16.72 0.29 4.62
CA ASN A 635 -17.88 -0.48 5.07
C ASN A 635 -18.91 -0.71 3.96
N MET A 636 -18.63 -0.19 2.75
CA MET A 636 -19.52 -0.27 1.60
C MET A 636 -19.02 -1.26 0.58
N LYS A 637 -19.84 -2.22 0.17
CA LYS A 637 -19.57 -3.16 -0.92
C LYS A 637 -20.09 -2.65 -2.28
N ARG A 638 -21.09 -1.78 -2.25
CA ARG A 638 -21.68 -1.14 -3.42
C ARG A 638 -21.91 0.35 -3.15
N MET A 639 -21.55 1.20 -4.08
CA MET A 639 -21.73 2.65 -3.98
C MET A 639 -22.21 3.24 -5.30
N GLU A 640 -22.98 4.31 -5.20
CA GLU A 640 -23.34 5.12 -6.36
C GLU A 640 -22.27 6.18 -6.58
N ILE A 641 -21.83 6.33 -7.83
CA ILE A 641 -20.81 7.31 -8.21
C ILE A 641 -21.28 8.07 -9.45
N ILE A 642 -21.37 9.40 -9.32
CA ILE A 642 -21.68 10.30 -10.43
C ILE A 642 -20.55 11.32 -10.51
N ASP A 643 -19.82 11.32 -11.62
CA ASP A 643 -18.59 12.09 -11.80
C ASP A 643 -17.58 11.85 -10.67
N ASN A 644 -17.27 12.84 -9.86
CA ASN A 644 -16.41 12.74 -8.68
C ASN A 644 -17.17 12.79 -7.34
N TRP A 645 -18.49 12.58 -7.39
CA TRP A 645 -19.33 12.46 -6.22
C TRP A 645 -19.64 11.00 -5.90
N VAL A 646 -19.55 10.65 -4.64
CA VAL A 646 -19.76 9.30 -4.12
C VAL A 646 -20.86 9.35 -3.07
N GLN A 647 -21.83 8.45 -3.20
CA GLN A 647 -22.85 8.29 -2.18
C GLN A 647 -22.35 7.34 -1.09
N ILE A 648 -22.57 7.73 0.15
CA ILE A 648 -22.53 6.83 1.28
C ILE A 648 -23.96 6.64 1.82
N LYS A 649 -24.31 5.38 2.08
CA LYS A 649 -25.64 5.01 2.53
C LYS A 649 -25.54 3.99 3.67
N LYS A 650 -26.37 4.17 4.71
CA LYS A 650 -26.39 3.28 5.87
C LYS A 650 -27.79 3.07 6.38
N ASP A 651 -28.22 1.81 6.50
CA ASP A 651 -29.43 1.43 7.21
C ASP A 651 -29.13 1.31 8.70
N VAL A 652 -30.02 1.84 9.53
CA VAL A 652 -29.89 1.86 10.98
C VAL A 652 -31.21 1.39 11.60
N ILE A 653 -31.15 0.33 12.36
CA ILE A 653 -32.29 -0.22 13.12
C ILE A 653 -32.47 0.65 14.37
N ILE A 654 -33.65 1.17 14.57
CA ILE A 654 -34.00 2.05 15.69
C ILE A 654 -34.54 1.20 16.82
N SER A 655 -33.86 1.23 17.96
CA SER A 655 -34.29 0.52 19.17
C SER A 655 -35.60 1.07 19.68
N GLN A 656 -36.42 0.22 20.36
CA GLN A 656 -37.63 0.64 21.08
C GLN A 656 -37.41 1.72 22.15
N TYR A 657 -36.19 1.92 22.60
CA TYR A 657 -35.82 2.92 23.61
C TYR A 657 -35.23 4.20 23.00
N ALA A 658 -35.04 4.25 21.69
CA ALA A 658 -34.40 5.38 21.02
C ALA A 658 -35.35 6.62 21.02
N SER A 659 -34.74 7.78 21.23
CA SER A 659 -35.45 9.06 21.15
C SER A 659 -34.75 10.04 20.21
N GLN A 660 -33.46 10.03 20.10
CA GLN A 660 -32.69 10.99 19.31
C GLN A 660 -31.59 10.32 18.49
N ILE A 661 -31.41 10.78 17.27
CA ILE A 661 -30.30 10.42 16.40
C ILE A 661 -29.45 11.66 16.11
N LYS A 662 -28.15 11.51 16.31
CA LYS A 662 -27.16 12.51 15.94
C LYS A 662 -26.21 11.93 14.91
N TRP A 663 -26.17 12.54 13.73
CA TRP A 663 -25.33 12.13 12.63
C TRP A 663 -24.29 13.18 12.32
N THR A 664 -23.01 12.80 12.40
CA THR A 664 -21.88 13.71 12.18
C THR A 664 -20.93 13.13 11.13
N VAL A 665 -20.21 14.00 10.45
CA VAL A 665 -19.10 13.67 9.57
C VAL A 665 -17.85 14.43 9.99
N THR A 666 -16.71 13.76 9.98
CA THR A 666 -15.40 14.36 10.21
C THR A 666 -14.54 14.16 8.97
N ALA A 667 -14.06 15.25 8.40
CA ALA A 667 -13.20 15.25 7.21
C ALA A 667 -12.41 16.56 7.10
N GLU A 668 -11.41 16.58 6.21
CA GLU A 668 -10.69 17.79 5.82
C GLU A 668 -10.88 18.06 4.33
N ASN A 669 -11.24 19.31 3.99
CA ASN A 669 -11.45 19.77 2.61
C ASN A 669 -12.42 18.88 1.80
N LEU A 670 -13.50 18.46 2.42
CA LEU A 670 -14.55 17.67 1.81
C LEU A 670 -15.76 18.55 1.49
N TYR A 671 -16.45 18.25 0.40
CA TYR A 671 -17.76 18.82 0.11
C TYR A 671 -18.83 17.76 0.22
N LEU A 672 -19.98 18.14 0.79
CA LEU A 672 -21.17 17.28 0.90
C LEU A 672 -22.35 17.92 0.18
N ASP A 673 -23.25 17.06 -0.30
CA ASP A 673 -24.53 17.44 -0.89
C ASP A 673 -25.58 16.37 -0.60
N HIS A 674 -26.87 16.74 -0.75
CA HIS A 674 -28.02 15.85 -0.63
C HIS A 674 -27.98 14.90 0.58
N THR A 675 -28.03 15.46 1.78
CA THR A 675 -28.22 14.68 3.01
C THR A 675 -29.67 14.30 3.19
N LEU A 676 -29.96 13.00 3.28
CA LEU A 676 -31.29 12.44 3.33
C LEU A 676 -31.41 11.36 4.41
N ILE A 677 -32.49 11.42 5.19
CA ILE A 677 -32.94 10.38 6.12
C ILE A 677 -34.40 10.06 5.80
N THR A 678 -34.68 8.78 5.54
CA THR A 678 -36.05 8.28 5.34
C THR A 678 -36.32 7.04 6.16
N ASP A 679 -37.56 6.74 6.40
CA ASP A 679 -38.00 5.40 6.76
C ASP A 679 -37.72 4.46 5.58
N LYS A 680 -37.08 3.32 5.85
CA LYS A 680 -36.66 2.35 4.81
C LYS A 680 -37.86 1.78 4.03
N HIS A 681 -39.03 1.70 4.64
CA HIS A 681 -40.21 1.07 4.08
C HIS A 681 -41.12 2.08 3.35
N LYS A 682 -40.80 3.38 3.41
CA LYS A 682 -41.57 4.46 2.80
C LYS A 682 -40.95 4.96 1.51
N LEU A 683 -41.80 5.29 0.55
CA LEU A 683 -41.37 5.84 -0.73
C LEU A 683 -41.09 7.34 -0.60
N PHE A 684 -39.85 7.71 -0.88
CA PHE A 684 -39.47 9.12 -0.99
C PHE A 684 -38.95 9.43 -2.39
N TRP A 685 -39.47 10.50 -2.99
CA TRP A 685 -38.87 11.06 -4.20
C TRP A 685 -38.95 12.59 -4.20
N TYR A 686 -37.98 13.21 -4.88
CA TYR A 686 -37.86 14.65 -4.99
C TYR A 686 -37.24 15.03 -6.33
N LYS A 687 -37.89 15.92 -7.10
CA LYS A 687 -37.39 16.38 -8.41
C LYS A 687 -36.20 17.33 -8.20
N LEU A 688 -35.03 17.00 -8.75
CA LEU A 688 -33.80 17.81 -8.69
C LEU A 688 -33.73 18.79 -9.88
N SER A 689 -34.12 18.31 -11.07
CA SER A 689 -34.11 19.05 -12.33
C SER A 689 -35.13 18.42 -13.29
N ASP A 690 -35.23 18.92 -14.51
CA ASP A 690 -36.07 18.30 -15.54
C ASP A 690 -35.60 16.92 -15.96
N SER A 691 -34.34 16.61 -15.74
CA SER A 691 -33.69 15.35 -16.16
C SER A 691 -33.33 14.43 -15.02
N TYR A 692 -33.40 14.86 -13.77
CA TYR A 692 -32.95 14.06 -12.61
C TYR A 692 -33.86 14.25 -11.39
N MET A 693 -33.98 13.17 -10.63
CA MET A 693 -34.69 13.16 -9.36
C MET A 693 -33.99 12.29 -8.31
N ILE A 694 -34.27 12.51 -7.04
CA ILE A 694 -33.99 11.54 -5.99
C ILE A 694 -35.17 10.57 -5.92
N TYR A 695 -34.85 9.26 -5.91
CA TYR A 695 -35.82 8.19 -5.72
C TYR A 695 -35.23 7.17 -4.73
N ASN A 696 -35.79 7.08 -3.54
CA ASN A 696 -35.33 6.22 -2.46
C ASN A 696 -33.81 6.24 -2.28
N HIS A 697 -33.23 7.41 -2.08
CA HIS A 697 -31.81 7.67 -1.95
C HIS A 697 -30.95 7.60 -3.23
N TYR A 698 -31.47 7.08 -4.35
CA TYR A 698 -30.77 7.10 -5.62
C TYR A 698 -31.00 8.42 -6.36
N ILE A 699 -29.98 8.96 -7.01
CA ILE A 699 -30.16 10.00 -8.02
C ILE A 699 -30.38 9.27 -9.34
N VAL A 700 -31.56 9.43 -9.91
CA VAL A 700 -32.02 8.69 -11.09
C VAL A 700 -32.40 9.66 -12.20
N PRO A 701 -32.16 9.29 -13.49
CA PRO A 701 -32.70 10.04 -14.61
C PRO A 701 -34.22 9.96 -14.60
N SER A 702 -34.87 11.09 -14.90
CA SER A 702 -36.35 11.22 -14.97
C SER A 702 -36.80 11.61 -16.38
N LYS A 703 -37.93 11.09 -16.81
CA LYS A 703 -38.62 11.51 -18.04
C LYS A 703 -40.04 11.97 -17.69
N ASN A 704 -40.43 13.12 -18.23
CA ASN A 704 -41.84 13.49 -18.30
C ASN A 704 -42.40 12.93 -19.60
N THR A 705 -43.47 12.12 -19.54
CA THR A 705 -44.11 11.49 -20.72
C THR A 705 -44.70 12.51 -21.70
N ASN A 706 -44.84 13.78 -21.28
CA ASN A 706 -45.45 14.83 -22.10
C ASN A 706 -44.48 15.65 -22.98
N ILE A 707 -43.16 15.31 -23.05
CA ILE A 707 -42.20 16.17 -23.77
C ILE A 707 -41.59 15.50 -25.01
N ASP A 708 -41.75 14.18 -25.23
CA ASP A 708 -41.11 13.47 -26.35
C ASP A 708 -42.12 12.99 -27.43
N THR A 709 -42.82 13.92 -28.08
CA THR A 709 -43.43 13.64 -29.40
C THR A 709 -42.96 14.59 -30.50
N GLU A 710 -41.79 15.25 -30.34
CA GLU A 710 -41.12 15.94 -31.45
C GLU A 710 -39.60 16.01 -31.20
N ASN A 711 -38.84 14.99 -31.74
CA ASN A 711 -37.62 15.16 -32.54
C ASN A 711 -36.94 13.80 -32.79
#